data_bea80c12640ee016c786246bfbe750b8
#
_entry.id   bea80c12640ee016c786246bfbe750b8
#
_cell.length_a   1.000
_cell.length_b   1.000
_cell.length_c   1.000
_cell.angle_alpha   90.00
_cell.angle_beta   90.00
_cell.angle_gamma   90.00
#
_symmetry.space_group_name_H-M   'P 1'
#
loop_
_entity.id
_entity.type
_entity.pdbx_description
1 polymer ?
#
loop_
_entity_poly.entity_id
_entity_poly.type
_entity_poly.pdbx_seq_one_letter_code
_entity_poly.pdbx_strand_id
1 'polypeptide(L)'
;MLISKNLKCNPLLRFIGAFASALIFFSTLSVGQDITSGSVQGIISDEQGAVVPGAVVEARNIATNFSRSFTTDADGRYSLLALPSGKYVISVTKQGFAKTNQENVDVTVGRALTINIDLKVSSVSGEVTITTAPNIDTSKTEVSTTINETAITNTPILGRKFEDLLTLTPGVAITQGPDGDEINFAGQRGIFNNVSLDGGDYNNGFFGEQAGGQRAAIDITLDAVKEFQVIATGANAEYGRTAGGIINVITKSGTNDVHGSLFYYQRLKALTSNTSDGKELKDFHREQYGGTVGGPIVKDKAFFFFAMEGINENLLRPNLSEQIGSTPCPVAVPLITNPAHEALIDGNPDCQRLALLNFMQTTRNSNEGLPITRKVNNLALLGKLDWDLNATNKLSASYNFDHSKNTNQTFDVPTYGTSANGTEGASKINVFNANLYTTVSPTKLNEFHFTYSREERPRAATDSNIPADTAMSFGGATTPTFRFGNPFFLQPNVDETFWRTQFRDNFSIVHGAHTIKFGGEWMHSVNTQVFRGFFLGRYLFDSVTGFLRYASPSALGPGFGPNAGRCPNGAFVDLVTGVCAGGSPSTPLLLFLQGAGPNGPATDAAGASSIDNEDIAFFAQDRWQIAPNFTLNFGLRWEGQMFAEPTVDPSDTAYGIFLGDPDFPSDGTIPDDLSMWQPRIGFAWD
;
A
#
# COMPACT_ATOMS: atom_id res chain seq x y z
N MET A 1 5.33 -23.35 -42.86
CA MET A 1 4.39 -24.44 -43.14
C MET A 1 3.81 -24.92 -41.85
N LEU A 2 2.51 -24.74 -41.66
CA LEU A 2 1.61 -25.22 -40.60
C LEU A 2 1.87 -24.78 -39.17
N ILE A 3 1.15 -23.75 -38.86
CA ILE A 3 0.81 -23.19 -37.58
C ILE A 3 -0.07 -24.19 -36.81
N SER A 4 0.45 -24.79 -35.74
CA SER A 4 -0.42 -25.34 -34.70
C SER A 4 -0.64 -24.25 -33.63
N LYS A 5 -1.64 -23.42 -33.80
CA LYS A 5 -2.19 -22.61 -32.71
C LYS A 5 -2.81 -23.57 -31.70
N ASN A 6 -2.12 -23.82 -30.59
CA ASN A 6 -2.76 -24.30 -29.39
C ASN A 6 -3.78 -23.23 -28.97
N LEU A 7 -5.06 -23.53 -29.14
CA LEU A 7 -6.13 -22.80 -28.47
C LEU A 7 -5.99 -23.04 -26.96
N LYS A 8 -5.14 -22.26 -26.29
CA LYS A 8 -5.28 -22.07 -24.85
C LYS A 8 -6.63 -21.40 -24.67
N CYS A 9 -7.59 -22.10 -24.13
CA CYS A 9 -8.93 -21.60 -23.83
C CYS A 9 -8.74 -20.38 -22.91
N ASN A 10 -9.28 -19.23 -23.35
CA ASN A 10 -9.15 -17.96 -22.63
C ASN A 10 -9.50 -18.19 -21.13
N PRO A 11 -8.63 -17.87 -20.17
CA PRO A 11 -8.86 -18.10 -18.74
C PRO A 11 -10.18 -17.47 -18.28
N LEU A 12 -10.58 -16.33 -18.88
CA LEU A 12 -11.87 -15.69 -18.65
C LEU A 12 -13.07 -16.62 -18.98
N LEU A 13 -12.98 -17.40 -20.08
CA LEU A 13 -14.02 -18.36 -20.43
C LEU A 13 -14.07 -19.58 -19.50
N ARG A 14 -12.91 -20.02 -19.01
CA ARG A 14 -12.82 -21.08 -17.99
C ARG A 14 -13.40 -20.58 -16.65
N PHE A 15 -13.10 -19.33 -16.26
CA PHE A 15 -13.64 -18.72 -15.08
C PHE A 15 -15.14 -18.50 -15.17
N ILE A 16 -15.66 -17.94 -16.25
CA ILE A 16 -17.11 -17.76 -16.45
C ILE A 16 -17.82 -19.12 -16.40
N GLY A 17 -17.24 -20.16 -16.97
CA GLY A 17 -17.77 -21.52 -16.90
C GLY A 17 -17.74 -22.12 -15.49
N ALA A 18 -16.63 -21.96 -14.76
CA ALA A 18 -16.46 -22.43 -13.39
C ALA A 18 -17.32 -21.61 -12.42
N PHE A 19 -17.38 -20.29 -12.58
CA PHE A 19 -18.19 -19.40 -11.76
C PHE A 19 -19.70 -19.63 -11.98
N ALA A 20 -20.14 -19.78 -13.24
CA ALA A 20 -21.52 -20.15 -13.54
C ALA A 20 -21.88 -21.55 -13.01
N SER A 21 -20.96 -22.52 -13.07
CA SER A 21 -21.15 -23.85 -12.52
C SER A 21 -21.17 -23.85 -10.99
N ALA A 22 -20.32 -23.08 -10.33
CA ALA A 22 -20.31 -22.90 -8.87
C ALA A 22 -21.60 -22.21 -8.39
N LEU A 23 -22.08 -21.17 -9.07
CA LEU A 23 -23.35 -20.52 -8.76
C LEU A 23 -24.55 -21.47 -8.83
N ILE A 24 -24.55 -22.45 -9.74
CA ILE A 24 -25.62 -23.45 -9.87
C ILE A 24 -25.53 -24.50 -8.75
N PHE A 25 -24.34 -24.86 -8.27
CA PHE A 25 -24.15 -25.87 -7.23
C PHE A 25 -24.35 -25.35 -5.80
N PHE A 26 -24.15 -24.03 -5.55
CA PHE A 26 -24.20 -23.44 -4.21
C PHE A 26 -25.55 -22.77 -3.86
N SER A 27 -26.58 -22.95 -4.65
CA SER A 27 -27.90 -22.30 -4.44
C SER A 27 -28.66 -22.70 -3.16
N THR A 28 -28.09 -23.47 -2.23
CA THR A 28 -28.79 -23.99 -1.05
C THR A 28 -28.18 -23.71 0.33
N LEU A 29 -27.04 -22.99 0.45
CA LEU A 29 -26.42 -22.66 1.74
C LEU A 29 -25.94 -21.21 1.82
N SER A 30 -26.01 -20.58 2.84
CA SER A 30 -26.20 -19.32 3.50
C SER A 30 -24.96 -18.81 4.28
N VAL A 31 -24.52 -17.66 4.43
CA VAL A 31 -24.71 -16.29 4.87
C VAL A 31 -23.63 -15.58 5.76
N GLY A 32 -23.37 -14.27 5.77
CA GLY A 32 -22.57 -13.54 6.53
C GLY A 32 -22.24 -12.13 6.96
N GLN A 33 -21.09 -11.49 6.80
CA GLN A 33 -20.73 -10.10 7.15
C GLN A 33 -20.16 -9.32 5.97
N ASP A 34 -20.09 -7.95 6.06
CA ASP A 34 -19.74 -7.06 4.95
C ASP A 34 -18.47 -6.24 5.25
N ILE A 35 -17.59 -6.09 4.26
CA ILE A 35 -16.33 -5.33 4.34
C ILE A 35 -16.48 -3.84 4.10
N THR A 36 -17.65 -3.35 3.65
CA THR A 36 -17.91 -1.94 3.32
C THR A 36 -19.03 -1.32 4.14
N SER A 37 -19.66 -2.11 5.02
CA SER A 37 -20.77 -1.68 5.86
C SER A 37 -20.70 -2.27 7.27
N GLY A 38 -21.65 -1.87 8.11
CA GLY A 38 -21.88 -2.47 9.41
C GLY A 38 -23.21 -3.19 9.47
N SER A 39 -23.53 -3.77 10.64
CA SER A 39 -24.82 -4.41 10.90
C SER A 39 -25.31 -4.11 12.31
N VAL A 40 -26.63 -4.21 12.50
CA VAL A 40 -27.29 -4.13 13.82
C VAL A 40 -28.14 -5.36 14.01
N GLN A 41 -28.00 -6.01 15.17
CA GLN A 41 -28.74 -7.21 15.54
C GLN A 41 -29.19 -7.13 16.99
N GLY A 42 -30.11 -8.00 17.40
CA GLY A 42 -30.55 -8.06 18.78
C GLY A 42 -31.83 -8.86 18.96
N ILE A 43 -32.36 -8.76 20.17
CA ILE A 43 -33.61 -9.41 20.56
C ILE A 43 -34.60 -8.33 21.00
N ILE A 44 -35.84 -8.45 20.60
CA ILE A 44 -36.95 -7.63 21.07
C ILE A 44 -37.71 -8.41 22.12
N SER A 45 -37.83 -7.83 23.32
CA SER A 45 -38.56 -8.36 24.48
C SER A 45 -39.60 -7.39 24.99
N ASP A 46 -40.49 -7.87 25.84
CA ASP A 46 -41.39 -7.04 26.61
C ASP A 46 -40.79 -6.71 28.00
N GLU A 47 -41.50 -5.90 28.78
CA GLU A 47 -41.05 -5.49 30.14
C GLU A 47 -40.94 -6.68 31.11
N GLN A 48 -41.49 -7.84 30.81
CA GLN A 48 -41.37 -9.08 31.59
C GLN A 48 -40.23 -9.99 31.10
N GLY A 49 -39.54 -9.59 30.01
CA GLY A 49 -38.46 -10.36 29.41
C GLY A 49 -38.96 -11.44 28.44
N ALA A 50 -40.25 -11.48 28.10
CA ALA A 50 -40.73 -12.39 27.08
C ALA A 50 -40.43 -11.85 25.66
N VAL A 51 -39.95 -12.71 24.78
CA VAL A 51 -39.62 -12.32 23.40
C VAL A 51 -40.85 -11.88 22.61
N VAL A 52 -40.67 -10.90 21.71
CA VAL A 52 -41.76 -10.34 20.91
C VAL A 52 -41.58 -10.70 19.42
N PRO A 53 -42.18 -11.80 18.93
CA PRO A 53 -42.12 -12.15 17.53
C PRO A 53 -42.99 -11.26 16.66
N GLY A 54 -42.58 -11.08 15.38
CA GLY A 54 -43.31 -10.32 14.40
C GLY A 54 -43.35 -8.80 14.65
N ALA A 55 -42.40 -8.27 15.44
CA ALA A 55 -42.16 -6.84 15.55
C ALA A 55 -41.37 -6.35 14.32
N VAL A 56 -41.70 -5.18 13.80
CA VAL A 56 -40.94 -4.56 12.68
C VAL A 56 -39.88 -3.66 13.27
N VAL A 57 -38.62 -3.97 13.01
CA VAL A 57 -37.46 -3.19 13.36
C VAL A 57 -36.95 -2.48 12.13
N GLU A 58 -36.81 -1.16 12.16
CA GLU A 58 -36.32 -0.33 11.07
C GLU A 58 -35.08 0.45 11.53
N ALA A 59 -34.00 0.36 10.77
CA ALA A 59 -32.83 1.25 10.89
C ALA A 59 -32.92 2.34 9.82
N ARG A 60 -32.96 3.60 10.22
CA ARG A 60 -33.00 4.75 9.33
C ARG A 60 -31.78 5.64 9.56
N ASN A 61 -30.99 5.85 8.49
CA ASN A 61 -29.84 6.77 8.49
C ASN A 61 -30.32 8.22 8.56
N ILE A 62 -29.81 9.00 9.51
CA ILE A 62 -30.27 10.38 9.74
C ILE A 62 -29.85 11.31 8.58
N ALA A 63 -28.70 11.08 7.97
CA ALA A 63 -28.11 11.97 6.97
C ALA A 63 -28.64 11.74 5.54
N THR A 64 -29.05 10.51 5.21
CA THR A 64 -29.45 10.12 3.84
C THR A 64 -30.89 9.65 3.73
N ASN A 65 -31.59 9.43 4.88
CA ASN A 65 -32.89 8.76 4.99
C ASN A 65 -32.91 7.32 4.45
N PHE A 66 -31.73 6.74 4.11
CA PHE A 66 -31.66 5.32 3.79
C PHE A 66 -32.26 4.50 4.93
N SER A 67 -33.17 3.58 4.62
CA SER A 67 -33.78 2.73 5.63
C SER A 67 -33.74 1.25 5.25
N ARG A 68 -33.65 0.43 6.29
CA ARG A 68 -33.73 -1.04 6.17
C ARG A 68 -34.57 -1.58 7.31
N SER A 69 -35.45 -2.53 7.00
CA SER A 69 -36.36 -3.12 7.99
C SER A 69 -36.23 -4.65 8.04
N PHE A 70 -36.51 -5.20 9.22
CA PHE A 70 -36.54 -6.63 9.51
C PHE A 70 -37.74 -6.94 10.43
N THR A 71 -38.38 -8.08 10.22
CA THR A 71 -39.44 -8.54 11.11
C THR A 71 -38.89 -9.62 12.03
N THR A 72 -39.00 -9.43 13.36
CA THR A 72 -38.46 -10.38 14.36
C THR A 72 -39.01 -11.79 14.15
N ASP A 73 -38.12 -12.78 14.31
CA ASP A 73 -38.44 -14.20 14.23
C ASP A 73 -39.20 -14.71 15.47
N ALA A 74 -39.41 -16.06 15.56
CA ALA A 74 -40.12 -16.69 16.68
C ALA A 74 -39.42 -16.49 18.03
N ASP A 75 -38.11 -16.27 18.03
CA ASP A 75 -37.30 -16.00 19.22
C ASP A 75 -37.10 -14.49 19.49
N GLY A 76 -37.84 -13.62 18.79
CA GLY A 76 -37.74 -12.17 18.91
C GLY A 76 -36.48 -11.57 18.31
N ARG A 77 -35.68 -12.33 17.56
CA ARG A 77 -34.39 -11.90 16.99
C ARG A 77 -34.60 -11.07 15.75
N TYR A 78 -33.71 -10.10 15.55
CA TYR A 78 -33.60 -9.34 14.31
C TYR A 78 -32.15 -9.15 13.91
N SER A 79 -31.90 -8.94 12.59
CA SER A 79 -30.60 -8.61 12.05
C SER A 79 -30.75 -7.73 10.81
N LEU A 80 -30.16 -6.54 10.87
CA LEU A 80 -30.15 -5.54 9.81
C LEU A 80 -28.72 -5.49 9.23
N LEU A 81 -28.55 -6.10 8.06
CA LEU A 81 -27.25 -6.24 7.39
C LEU A 81 -26.99 -5.07 6.43
N ALA A 82 -25.71 -4.90 6.04
CA ALA A 82 -25.24 -3.92 5.05
C ALA A 82 -25.80 -2.52 5.28
N LEU A 83 -25.67 -2.04 6.49
CA LEU A 83 -25.97 -0.66 6.82
C LEU A 83 -24.74 0.20 6.50
N PRO A 84 -24.83 1.15 5.55
CA PRO A 84 -23.75 2.10 5.33
C PRO A 84 -23.32 2.78 6.62
N SER A 85 -22.02 3.03 6.77
CA SER A 85 -21.48 3.72 7.95
C SER A 85 -22.17 5.06 8.19
N GLY A 86 -22.55 5.34 9.43
CA GLY A 86 -23.23 6.58 9.80
C GLY A 86 -24.07 6.47 11.06
N LYS A 87 -24.81 7.55 11.37
CA LYS A 87 -25.71 7.63 12.53
C LYS A 87 -27.12 7.21 12.14
N TYR A 88 -27.69 6.36 12.96
CA TYR A 88 -29.02 5.77 12.73
C TYR A 88 -29.98 6.00 13.91
N VAL A 89 -31.27 5.94 13.57
CA VAL A 89 -32.35 5.72 14.52
C VAL A 89 -32.91 4.33 14.24
N ILE A 90 -32.95 3.48 15.28
CA ILE A 90 -33.58 2.16 15.23
C ILE A 90 -35.00 2.29 15.82
N SER A 91 -36.01 2.08 14.99
CA SER A 91 -37.41 2.15 15.38
C SER A 91 -38.01 0.76 15.46
N VAL A 92 -38.73 0.45 16.53
CA VAL A 92 -39.44 -0.82 16.68
C VAL A 92 -40.95 -0.56 16.80
N THR A 93 -41.72 -1.26 15.98
CA THR A 93 -43.20 -1.17 15.96
C THR A 93 -43.82 -2.54 16.07
N LYS A 94 -44.81 -2.68 16.98
CA LYS A 94 -45.62 -3.87 17.15
C LYS A 94 -47.01 -3.48 17.67
N GLN A 95 -48.05 -4.09 17.13
CA GLN A 95 -49.42 -3.86 17.62
C GLN A 95 -49.54 -4.26 19.10
N GLY A 96 -50.11 -3.39 19.92
CA GLY A 96 -50.22 -3.58 21.36
C GLY A 96 -49.07 -3.06 22.19
N PHE A 97 -48.01 -2.52 21.55
CA PHE A 97 -46.87 -1.92 22.21
C PHE A 97 -46.65 -0.46 21.78
N ALA A 98 -46.03 0.33 22.63
CA ALA A 98 -45.59 1.66 22.29
C ALA A 98 -44.45 1.59 21.23
N LYS A 99 -44.46 2.48 20.23
CA LYS A 99 -43.36 2.61 19.30
C LYS A 99 -42.11 3.03 20.10
N THR A 100 -41.02 2.27 19.96
CA THR A 100 -39.76 2.54 20.64
C THR A 100 -38.71 2.96 19.64
N ASN A 101 -38.06 4.10 19.87
CA ASN A 101 -36.93 4.58 19.05
C ASN A 101 -35.65 4.57 19.90
N GLN A 102 -34.61 3.96 19.35
CA GLN A 102 -33.26 4.02 19.85
C GLN A 102 -32.48 4.99 18.96
N GLU A 103 -32.09 6.16 19.52
CA GLU A 103 -31.34 7.19 18.80
C GLU A 103 -29.84 7.05 19.01
N ASN A 104 -29.08 7.80 18.19
CA ASN A 104 -27.61 7.90 18.26
C ASN A 104 -26.88 6.56 18.11
N VAL A 105 -27.42 5.65 17.27
CA VAL A 105 -26.76 4.39 16.95
C VAL A 105 -25.69 4.67 15.88
N ASP A 106 -24.41 4.56 16.26
CA ASP A 106 -23.27 4.79 15.36
C ASP A 106 -22.84 3.48 14.71
N VAL A 107 -23.24 3.30 13.46
CA VAL A 107 -22.90 2.11 12.66
C VAL A 107 -21.58 2.37 11.95
N THR A 108 -20.59 1.51 12.19
CA THR A 108 -19.25 1.58 11.62
C THR A 108 -18.93 0.32 10.82
N VAL A 109 -17.98 0.43 9.87
CA VAL A 109 -17.60 -0.68 9.00
C VAL A 109 -17.09 -1.88 9.80
N GLY A 110 -17.46 -3.08 9.32
CA GLY A 110 -17.00 -4.35 9.89
C GLY A 110 -17.49 -4.65 11.31
N ARG A 111 -18.43 -3.85 11.86
CA ARG A 111 -19.00 -4.07 13.19
C ARG A 111 -20.44 -4.57 13.15
N ALA A 112 -20.74 -5.51 14.03
CA ALA A 112 -22.09 -5.98 14.29
C ALA A 112 -22.54 -5.52 15.66
N LEU A 113 -23.28 -4.41 15.73
CA LEU A 113 -23.80 -3.89 16.99
C LEU A 113 -24.92 -4.77 17.51
N THR A 114 -24.86 -5.18 18.77
CA THR A 114 -25.95 -5.90 19.43
C THR A 114 -26.77 -4.90 20.24
N ILE A 115 -28.03 -4.70 19.88
CA ILE A 115 -28.96 -3.78 20.51
C ILE A 115 -30.25 -4.54 20.86
N ASN A 116 -30.42 -4.87 22.14
CA ASN A 116 -31.65 -5.45 22.65
C ASN A 116 -32.60 -4.32 23.06
N ILE A 117 -33.89 -4.44 22.74
CA ILE A 117 -34.90 -3.40 22.99
C ILE A 117 -36.10 -4.02 23.69
N ASP A 118 -36.47 -3.46 24.86
CA ASP A 118 -37.65 -3.84 25.62
C ASP A 118 -38.81 -2.93 25.26
N LEU A 119 -39.92 -3.52 24.82
CA LEU A 119 -41.12 -2.80 24.43
C LEU A 119 -42.08 -2.65 25.63
N LYS A 120 -42.63 -1.46 25.76
CA LYS A 120 -43.67 -1.18 26.76
C LYS A 120 -45.06 -1.45 26.18
N VAL A 121 -45.87 -2.17 26.92
CA VAL A 121 -47.29 -2.37 26.56
C VAL A 121 -48.03 -1.02 26.62
N SER A 122 -48.75 -0.71 25.55
CA SER A 122 -49.50 0.53 25.47
C SER A 122 -50.81 0.30 24.73
N SER A 123 -51.91 0.69 25.33
CA SER A 123 -53.25 0.71 24.71
C SER A 123 -53.51 1.98 23.88
N VAL A 124 -52.62 2.98 24.00
CA VAL A 124 -52.66 4.25 23.23
C VAL A 124 -51.31 4.38 22.49
N SER A 125 -51.30 5.00 21.32
CA SER A 125 -50.10 5.27 20.56
C SER A 125 -49.13 6.19 21.31
N GLY A 126 -48.31 5.61 22.20
CA GLY A 126 -47.21 6.26 22.87
C GLY A 126 -45.91 6.03 22.11
N GLU A 127 -44.98 7.00 22.19
CA GLU A 127 -43.65 6.86 21.64
C GLU A 127 -42.62 6.92 22.81
N VAL A 128 -41.66 6.00 22.83
CA VAL A 128 -40.57 5.93 23.79
C VAL A 128 -39.27 6.19 23.06
N THR A 129 -38.51 7.16 23.47
CA THR A 129 -37.19 7.46 22.90
C THR A 129 -36.11 7.13 23.91
N ILE A 130 -35.15 6.31 23.46
CA ILE A 130 -33.94 5.96 24.19
C ILE A 130 -32.76 6.67 23.52
N THR A 131 -32.07 7.55 24.23
CA THR A 131 -31.03 8.42 23.67
C THR A 131 -29.59 7.87 23.80
N THR A 132 -29.42 6.83 24.61
CA THR A 132 -28.11 6.22 24.86
C THR A 132 -28.10 4.79 24.32
N ALA A 133 -27.36 4.54 23.27
CA ALA A 133 -27.11 3.18 22.78
C ALA A 133 -25.79 2.66 23.33
N PRO A 134 -25.74 1.43 23.87
CA PRO A 134 -24.45 0.79 24.12
C PRO A 134 -23.79 0.45 22.77
N ASN A 135 -22.64 1.05 22.50
CA ASN A 135 -21.83 0.75 21.31
C ASN A 135 -20.89 -0.46 21.57
N ILE A 136 -21.45 -1.55 22.07
CA ILE A 136 -20.67 -2.76 22.38
C ILE A 136 -20.92 -3.80 21.30
N ASP A 137 -19.84 -4.30 20.70
CA ASP A 137 -19.87 -5.45 19.82
C ASP A 137 -19.46 -6.69 20.64
N THR A 138 -20.46 -7.46 21.07
CA THR A 138 -20.26 -8.70 21.86
C THR A 138 -20.03 -9.94 20.98
N SER A 139 -20.05 -9.78 19.65
CA SER A 139 -19.87 -10.86 18.70
C SER A 139 -18.50 -10.85 17.99
N LYS A 140 -17.66 -9.86 18.30
CA LYS A 140 -16.36 -9.65 17.66
C LYS A 140 -15.35 -10.70 18.08
N THR A 141 -14.79 -11.42 17.12
CA THR A 141 -13.78 -12.45 17.36
C THR A 141 -12.39 -12.10 16.83
N GLU A 142 -12.27 -11.02 16.07
CA GLU A 142 -10.99 -10.47 15.61
C GLU A 142 -10.45 -9.39 16.55
N VAL A 143 -9.12 -9.22 16.55
CA VAL A 143 -8.47 -8.05 17.16
C VAL A 143 -8.43 -6.94 16.12
N SER A 144 -9.40 -6.05 16.16
CA SER A 144 -9.48 -4.93 15.24
C SER A 144 -9.81 -3.62 15.94
N THR A 145 -9.39 -2.52 15.33
CA THR A 145 -9.67 -1.14 15.73
C THR A 145 -10.35 -0.43 14.58
N THR A 146 -11.46 0.27 14.85
CA THR A 146 -12.09 1.17 13.88
C THR A 146 -11.77 2.60 14.27
N ILE A 147 -11.10 3.33 13.39
CA ILE A 147 -10.77 4.74 13.55
C ILE A 147 -11.81 5.53 12.75
N ASN A 148 -12.73 6.16 13.45
CA ASN A 148 -13.87 6.86 12.86
C ASN A 148 -13.52 8.32 12.52
N GLU A 149 -14.44 9.01 11.84
CA GLU A 149 -14.28 10.41 11.40
C GLU A 149 -13.92 11.36 12.55
N THR A 150 -14.47 11.15 13.75
CA THR A 150 -14.16 11.97 14.92
C THR A 150 -12.70 11.82 15.34
N ALA A 151 -12.20 10.59 15.36
CA ALA A 151 -10.79 10.32 15.67
C ALA A 151 -9.86 10.86 14.57
N ILE A 152 -10.21 10.68 13.29
CA ILE A 152 -9.46 11.19 12.15
C ILE A 152 -9.32 12.72 12.22
N THR A 153 -10.42 13.41 12.51
CA THR A 153 -10.46 14.89 12.51
C THR A 153 -9.73 15.48 13.72
N ASN A 154 -9.80 14.83 14.88
CA ASN A 154 -9.31 15.41 16.15
C ASN A 154 -7.91 14.93 16.54
N THR A 155 -7.36 13.89 15.90
CA THR A 155 -6.00 13.43 16.21
C THR A 155 -4.98 14.28 15.44
N PRO A 156 -4.08 14.98 16.15
CA PRO A 156 -3.03 15.76 15.50
C PRO A 156 -1.99 14.84 14.86
N ILE A 157 -1.85 14.93 13.53
CA ILE A 157 -0.84 14.23 12.75
C ILE A 157 -0.05 15.20 11.89
N LEU A 158 1.25 14.96 11.77
CA LEU A 158 2.15 15.90 11.11
C LEU A 158 2.04 15.87 9.59
N GLY A 159 1.93 14.67 9.01
CA GLY A 159 1.93 14.44 7.56
C GLY A 159 0.56 14.58 6.90
N ARG A 160 -0.52 14.50 7.67
CA ARG A 160 -1.90 14.34 7.19
C ARG A 160 -2.08 13.09 6.30
N LYS A 161 -1.27 12.07 6.53
CA LYS A 161 -1.44 10.75 5.93
C LYS A 161 -2.33 9.90 6.82
N PHE A 162 -3.24 9.12 6.24
CA PHE A 162 -4.08 8.23 7.04
C PHE A 162 -3.25 7.13 7.73
N GLU A 163 -2.13 6.74 7.15
CA GLU A 163 -1.21 5.75 7.69
C GLU A 163 -0.66 6.16 9.06
N ASP A 164 -0.44 7.46 9.30
CA ASP A 164 0.02 7.95 10.59
C ASP A 164 -0.95 7.58 11.74
N LEU A 165 -2.24 7.47 11.43
CA LEU A 165 -3.29 7.10 12.38
C LEU A 165 -3.34 5.60 12.69
N LEU A 166 -2.75 4.75 11.84
CA LEU A 166 -2.72 3.30 12.06
C LEU A 166 -1.97 2.93 13.34
N THR A 167 -1.01 3.76 13.76
CA THR A 167 -0.27 3.59 15.03
C THR A 167 -1.14 3.68 16.28
N LEU A 168 -2.39 4.16 16.17
CA LEU A 168 -3.37 4.10 17.24
C LEU A 168 -3.89 2.67 17.50
N THR A 169 -3.62 1.74 16.58
CA THR A 169 -4.00 0.33 16.73
C THR A 169 -2.89 -0.42 17.47
N PRO A 170 -3.21 -1.15 18.55
CA PRO A 170 -2.22 -1.95 19.25
C PRO A 170 -1.53 -2.97 18.33
N GLY A 171 -0.21 -3.05 18.40
CA GLY A 171 0.60 -3.96 17.60
C GLY A 171 0.95 -3.45 16.19
N VAL A 172 0.53 -2.23 15.83
CA VAL A 172 0.93 -1.58 14.58
C VAL A 172 2.09 -0.62 14.84
N ALA A 173 3.10 -0.70 14.01
CA ALA A 173 4.24 0.21 14.00
C ALA A 173 4.56 0.64 12.57
N ILE A 174 5.02 1.89 12.42
CA ILE A 174 5.58 2.39 11.16
C ILE A 174 7.09 2.41 11.31
N THR A 175 7.79 1.77 10.39
CA THR A 175 9.25 1.72 10.34
C THR A 175 9.76 2.21 9.00
N GLN A 176 10.97 2.80 8.99
CA GLN A 176 11.59 3.22 7.75
C GLN A 176 12.06 1.99 6.97
N GLY A 177 11.45 1.77 5.82
CA GLY A 177 11.85 0.74 4.86
C GLY A 177 12.75 1.28 3.73
N PRO A 178 13.15 0.42 2.80
CA PRO A 178 14.05 0.82 1.70
C PRO A 178 13.45 1.87 0.76
N ASP A 179 12.14 1.87 0.58
CA ASP A 179 11.40 2.76 -0.31
C ASP A 179 10.59 3.83 0.44
N GLY A 180 10.70 3.89 1.77
CA GLY A 180 10.02 4.83 2.66
C GLY A 180 9.43 4.12 3.90
N ASP A 181 8.30 4.60 4.43
CA ASP A 181 7.70 4.07 5.65
C ASP A 181 6.97 2.74 5.39
N GLU A 182 7.27 1.69 6.13
CA GLU A 182 6.56 0.41 6.10
C GLU A 182 5.62 0.27 7.30
N ILE A 183 4.39 -0.19 7.05
CA ILE A 183 3.40 -0.48 8.08
C ILE A 183 3.59 -1.92 8.54
N ASN A 184 3.98 -2.13 9.80
CA ASN A 184 4.27 -3.44 10.36
C ASN A 184 3.18 -3.85 11.37
N PHE A 185 2.66 -5.06 11.23
CA PHE A 185 1.73 -5.68 12.16
C PHE A 185 2.42 -6.77 12.98
N ALA A 186 2.52 -6.57 14.30
CA ALA A 186 3.12 -7.54 15.22
C ALA A 186 4.51 -8.06 14.77
N GLY A 187 5.31 -7.21 14.13
CA GLY A 187 6.63 -7.53 13.62
C GLY A 187 6.67 -8.18 12.23
N GLN A 188 5.53 -8.37 11.56
CA GLN A 188 5.47 -8.80 10.17
C GLN A 188 5.80 -7.63 9.24
N ARG A 189 6.49 -7.89 8.14
CA ARG A 189 6.84 -6.87 7.14
C ARG A 189 5.61 -6.33 6.42
N GLY A 190 5.67 -5.06 6.03
CA GLY A 190 4.59 -4.35 5.35
C GLY A 190 4.08 -5.02 4.07
N ILE A 191 4.94 -5.74 3.35
CA ILE A 191 4.58 -6.48 2.13
C ILE A 191 3.52 -7.58 2.35
N PHE A 192 3.29 -7.99 3.60
CA PHE A 192 2.29 -9.01 3.96
C PHE A 192 0.92 -8.43 4.33
N ASN A 193 0.76 -7.12 4.29
CA ASN A 193 -0.50 -6.47 4.59
C ASN A 193 -1.45 -6.50 3.40
N ASN A 194 -2.74 -6.37 3.69
CA ASN A 194 -3.76 -6.14 2.69
C ASN A 194 -4.43 -4.78 2.95
N VAL A 195 -4.35 -3.88 1.98
CA VAL A 195 -5.03 -2.59 2.01
C VAL A 195 -6.17 -2.61 1.00
N SER A 196 -7.36 -2.19 1.43
CA SER A 196 -8.52 -2.05 0.55
C SER A 196 -9.11 -0.64 0.65
N LEU A 197 -9.62 -0.14 -0.49
CA LEU A 197 -10.30 1.14 -0.60
C LEU A 197 -11.72 0.91 -1.12
N ASP A 198 -12.74 1.30 -0.34
CA ASP A 198 -14.17 1.07 -0.65
C ASP A 198 -14.47 -0.39 -1.06
N GLY A 199 -13.78 -1.37 -0.45
CA GLY A 199 -13.92 -2.79 -0.71
C GLY A 199 -13.08 -3.37 -1.85
N GLY A 200 -12.43 -2.53 -2.66
CA GLY A 200 -11.49 -2.94 -3.70
C GLY A 200 -10.08 -3.11 -3.17
N ASP A 201 -9.34 -4.04 -3.74
CA ASP A 201 -7.91 -4.21 -3.43
C ASP A 201 -7.12 -2.96 -3.83
N TYR A 202 -6.29 -2.46 -2.92
CA TYR A 202 -5.49 -1.24 -3.06
C TYR A 202 -3.99 -1.52 -2.85
N ASN A 203 -3.51 -2.70 -3.20
CA ASN A 203 -2.10 -3.08 -3.08
C ASN A 203 -1.38 -3.00 -4.42
N ASN A 204 -0.08 -2.72 -4.40
CA ASN A 204 0.80 -2.96 -5.53
C ASN A 204 1.38 -4.38 -5.42
N GLY A 205 1.02 -5.27 -6.34
CA GLY A 205 1.41 -6.68 -6.29
C GLY A 205 2.90 -6.94 -6.54
N PHE A 206 3.62 -5.99 -7.16
CA PHE A 206 5.05 -6.14 -7.41
C PHE A 206 5.90 -5.76 -6.19
N PHE A 207 5.57 -4.64 -5.54
CA PHE A 207 6.31 -4.18 -4.36
C PHE A 207 5.72 -4.69 -3.03
N GLY A 208 4.50 -5.21 -3.03
CA GLY A 208 3.81 -5.68 -1.83
C GLY A 208 3.43 -4.55 -0.85
N GLU A 209 3.19 -3.35 -1.36
CA GLU A 209 2.76 -2.17 -0.59
C GLU A 209 1.41 -1.66 -1.12
N GLN A 210 0.79 -0.65 -0.48
CA GLN A 210 -0.41 -0.02 -1.03
C GLN A 210 -0.09 0.67 -2.37
N ALA A 211 -1.11 0.89 -3.20
CA ALA A 211 -0.99 1.62 -4.46
C ALA A 211 -0.41 3.02 -4.20
N GLY A 212 0.53 3.47 -5.07
CA GLY A 212 1.33 4.67 -4.83
C GLY A 212 2.50 4.43 -3.90
N GLY A 213 2.43 3.42 -3.06
CA GLY A 213 3.46 3.06 -2.10
C GLY A 213 3.78 4.21 -1.15
N GLN A 214 4.93 4.11 -0.54
CA GLN A 214 5.44 5.12 0.37
C GLN A 214 6.04 6.34 -0.35
N ARG A 215 6.00 6.37 -1.68
CA ARG A 215 6.61 7.41 -2.52
C ARG A 215 5.66 8.55 -2.84
N ALA A 216 4.36 8.27 -2.97
CA ALA A 216 3.38 9.34 -3.07
C ALA A 216 3.29 10.07 -1.72
N ALA A 217 3.27 11.40 -1.77
CA ALA A 217 3.15 12.19 -0.55
C ALA A 217 1.74 12.05 0.07
N ILE A 218 0.75 11.82 -0.78
CA ILE A 218 -0.63 11.43 -0.42
C ILE A 218 -1.12 10.51 -1.54
N ASP A 219 -1.70 9.40 -1.23
CA ASP A 219 -2.39 8.50 -2.15
C ASP A 219 -3.92 8.58 -2.00
N ILE A 220 -4.39 8.76 -0.78
CA ILE A 220 -5.80 9.00 -0.43
C ILE A 220 -5.89 10.26 0.42
N THR A 221 -6.65 11.27 -0.03
CA THR A 221 -6.82 12.48 0.79
C THR A 221 -7.49 12.15 2.12
N LEU A 222 -6.88 12.59 3.23
CA LEU A 222 -7.38 12.32 4.58
C LEU A 222 -8.80 12.85 4.80
N ASP A 223 -9.14 14.00 4.21
CA ASP A 223 -10.46 14.60 4.31
C ASP A 223 -11.54 13.79 3.55
N ALA A 224 -11.15 12.89 2.65
CA ALA A 224 -12.05 11.96 1.99
C ALA A 224 -12.34 10.70 2.82
N VAL A 225 -11.52 10.39 3.81
CA VAL A 225 -11.70 9.18 4.61
C VAL A 225 -12.83 9.38 5.61
N LYS A 226 -13.80 8.48 5.59
CA LYS A 226 -14.91 8.40 6.56
C LYS A 226 -14.46 7.68 7.83
N GLU A 227 -13.89 6.51 7.63
CA GLU A 227 -13.34 5.66 8.68
C GLU A 227 -12.43 4.61 8.07
N PHE A 228 -11.61 4.00 8.89
CA PHE A 228 -10.90 2.78 8.49
C PHE A 228 -10.88 1.77 9.63
N GLN A 229 -11.02 0.51 9.23
CA GLN A 229 -10.89 -0.63 10.11
C GLN A 229 -9.50 -1.22 9.94
N VAL A 230 -8.84 -1.46 11.04
CA VAL A 230 -7.54 -2.12 11.10
C VAL A 230 -7.70 -3.44 11.82
N ILE A 231 -7.50 -4.56 11.13
CA ILE A 231 -7.57 -5.91 11.69
C ILE A 231 -6.15 -6.41 11.88
N ALA A 232 -5.70 -6.49 13.11
CA ALA A 232 -4.34 -6.91 13.43
C ALA A 232 -4.17 -8.44 13.42
N THR A 233 -5.22 -9.18 13.79
CA THR A 233 -5.23 -10.65 13.78
C THR A 233 -6.65 -11.20 13.90
N GLY A 234 -6.84 -12.46 13.53
CA GLY A 234 -8.13 -13.16 13.69
C GLY A 234 -9.17 -12.79 12.63
N ALA A 235 -8.76 -12.29 11.48
CA ALA A 235 -9.66 -11.91 10.40
C ALA A 235 -10.56 -13.08 9.94
N ASN A 236 -11.81 -12.78 9.61
CA ASN A 236 -12.79 -13.74 9.10
C ASN A 236 -12.38 -14.32 7.74
N ALA A 237 -13.02 -15.43 7.30
CA ALA A 237 -12.66 -16.15 6.08
C ALA A 237 -12.90 -15.33 4.79
N GLU A 238 -13.70 -14.27 4.83
CA GLU A 238 -13.90 -13.35 3.72
C GLU A 238 -12.65 -12.55 3.33
N TYR A 239 -11.72 -12.38 4.28
CA TYR A 239 -10.46 -11.69 4.05
C TYR A 239 -9.37 -12.69 3.64
N GLY A 240 -8.59 -12.34 2.64
CA GLY A 240 -7.49 -13.13 2.13
C GLY A 240 -6.27 -12.29 1.74
N ARG A 241 -5.33 -12.92 1.05
CA ARG A 241 -4.13 -12.31 0.48
C ARG A 241 -3.31 -11.52 1.51
N THR A 242 -3.22 -12.02 2.73
CA THR A 242 -2.46 -11.38 3.80
C THR A 242 -1.87 -12.42 4.75
N ALA A 243 -0.64 -12.20 5.18
CA ALA A 243 -0.01 -12.85 6.32
C ALA A 243 0.31 -11.85 7.44
N GLY A 244 0.01 -10.57 7.22
CA GLY A 244 0.13 -9.47 8.17
C GLY A 244 -1.25 -8.97 8.63
N GLY A 245 -1.45 -7.66 8.61
CA GLY A 245 -2.72 -7.02 8.96
C GLY A 245 -3.58 -6.68 7.74
N ILE A 246 -4.80 -6.25 8.02
CA ILE A 246 -5.75 -5.76 7.03
C ILE A 246 -6.11 -4.32 7.37
N ILE A 247 -6.06 -3.45 6.38
CA ILE A 247 -6.47 -2.05 6.47
C ILE A 247 -7.59 -1.83 5.46
N ASN A 248 -8.79 -1.59 5.96
CA ASN A 248 -9.95 -1.36 5.13
C ASN A 248 -10.39 0.10 5.24
N VAL A 249 -10.18 0.88 4.18
CA VAL A 249 -10.46 2.32 4.11
C VAL A 249 -11.81 2.54 3.45
N ILE A 250 -12.69 3.27 4.13
CA ILE A 250 -14.01 3.66 3.63
C ILE A 250 -14.04 5.17 3.41
N THR A 251 -14.42 5.60 2.22
CA THR A 251 -14.50 7.01 1.87
C THR A 251 -15.85 7.63 2.23
N LYS A 252 -15.86 8.96 2.41
CA LYS A 252 -17.07 9.73 2.69
C LYS A 252 -18.05 9.66 1.53
N SER A 253 -19.31 9.89 1.85
CA SER A 253 -20.43 9.98 0.91
C SER A 253 -21.13 11.32 1.06
N GLY A 254 -21.88 11.74 0.04
CA GLY A 254 -22.79 12.86 0.15
C GLY A 254 -24.00 12.54 1.08
N THR A 255 -24.69 13.58 1.48
CA THR A 255 -25.88 13.54 2.35
C THR A 255 -27.00 14.39 1.76
N ASN A 256 -28.16 14.46 2.44
CA ASN A 256 -29.27 15.31 2.02
C ASN A 256 -28.99 16.81 2.13
N ASP A 257 -27.97 17.20 2.90
CA ASP A 257 -27.51 18.56 3.05
C ASP A 257 -26.19 18.74 2.32
N VAL A 258 -26.03 19.85 1.59
CA VAL A 258 -24.76 20.20 0.96
C VAL A 258 -23.80 20.63 2.05
N HIS A 259 -22.64 20.01 2.08
CA HIS A 259 -21.57 20.31 3.04
C HIS A 259 -20.20 20.19 2.37
N GLY A 260 -19.21 20.79 2.98
CA GLY A 260 -17.84 20.76 2.47
C GLY A 260 -16.85 21.41 3.42
N SER A 261 -15.59 21.29 3.09
CA SER A 261 -14.47 21.89 3.81
C SER A 261 -13.48 22.51 2.83
N LEU A 262 -12.74 23.51 3.28
CA LEU A 262 -11.56 24.04 2.60
C LEU A 262 -10.47 24.20 3.64
N PHE A 263 -9.25 23.83 3.28
CA PHE A 263 -8.11 23.98 4.17
C PHE A 263 -6.86 24.42 3.40
N TYR A 264 -5.98 25.09 4.14
CA TYR A 264 -4.63 25.44 3.69
C TYR A 264 -3.69 25.36 4.89
N TYR A 265 -2.66 24.56 4.78
CA TYR A 265 -1.60 24.43 5.79
C TYR A 265 -0.27 24.82 5.17
N GLN A 266 0.52 25.53 5.96
CA GLN A 266 1.87 25.92 5.57
C GLN A 266 2.86 25.56 6.67
N ARG A 267 3.95 24.92 6.30
CA ARG A 267 5.09 24.67 7.17
C ARG A 267 6.27 25.44 6.64
N LEU A 268 6.78 26.32 7.47
CA LEU A 268 7.90 27.19 7.16
C LEU A 268 9.11 26.82 8.00
N LYS A 269 10.31 26.96 7.45
CA LYS A 269 11.56 26.80 8.19
C LYS A 269 11.54 27.57 9.52
N ALA A 270 11.12 28.84 9.49
CA ALA A 270 11.10 29.71 10.67
C ALA A 270 10.20 29.21 11.83
N LEU A 271 9.24 28.32 11.54
CA LEU A 271 8.31 27.73 12.50
C LEU A 271 8.56 26.24 12.75
N THR A 272 9.67 25.71 12.21
CA THR A 272 10.04 24.30 12.34
C THR A 272 11.31 24.18 13.18
N SER A 273 11.32 23.27 14.16
CA SER A 273 12.48 22.94 14.95
C SER A 273 13.58 22.26 14.12
N ASN A 274 14.77 22.17 14.67
CA ASN A 274 15.87 21.38 14.11
C ASN A 274 15.45 19.89 13.98
N THR A 275 16.16 19.18 13.13
CA THR A 275 16.06 17.71 12.99
C THR A 275 16.45 17.00 14.29
N SER A 276 16.13 15.71 14.40
CA SER A 276 16.46 14.91 15.60
C SER A 276 17.95 14.83 15.91
N ASP A 277 18.83 15.02 14.91
CA ASP A 277 20.29 15.13 15.06
C ASP A 277 20.78 16.57 15.33
N GLY A 278 19.85 17.50 15.60
CA GLY A 278 20.15 18.88 15.98
C GLY A 278 20.47 19.82 14.82
N LYS A 279 20.40 19.36 13.57
CA LYS A 279 20.70 20.19 12.40
C LYS A 279 19.51 21.07 12.00
N GLU A 280 19.82 22.26 11.53
CA GLU A 280 18.84 23.19 11.01
C GLU A 280 18.35 22.72 9.63
N LEU A 281 17.01 22.69 9.44
CA LEU A 281 16.42 22.50 8.12
C LEU A 281 16.72 23.75 7.25
N LYS A 282 17.36 23.53 6.13
CA LYS A 282 17.66 24.61 5.17
C LYS A 282 16.66 24.57 4.03
N ASP A 283 16.19 25.76 3.64
CA ASP A 283 15.29 25.98 2.49
C ASP A 283 14.05 25.08 2.52
N PHE A 284 13.50 24.85 3.73
CA PHE A 284 12.33 24.02 3.94
C PHE A 284 11.05 24.86 3.78
N HIS A 285 10.18 24.38 2.90
CA HIS A 285 8.84 24.94 2.70
C HIS A 285 7.90 23.81 2.29
N ARG A 286 6.75 23.70 2.95
CA ARG A 286 5.67 22.78 2.57
C ARG A 286 4.34 23.50 2.61
N GLU A 287 3.60 23.40 1.53
CA GLU A 287 2.20 23.82 1.39
C GLU A 287 1.34 22.58 1.17
N GLN A 288 0.21 22.55 1.86
CA GLN A 288 -0.79 21.50 1.74
C GLN A 288 -2.17 22.16 1.73
N TYR A 289 -2.93 21.95 0.68
CA TYR A 289 -4.20 22.62 0.45
C TYR A 289 -5.20 21.66 -0.16
N GLY A 290 -6.47 21.89 0.12
CA GLY A 290 -7.51 21.03 -0.40
C GLY A 290 -8.88 21.41 0.10
N GLY A 291 -9.82 20.52 -0.19
CA GLY A 291 -11.19 20.68 0.24
C GLY A 291 -12.07 19.53 -0.21
N THR A 292 -13.26 19.53 0.35
CA THR A 292 -14.29 18.54 0.03
C THR A 292 -15.61 19.24 -0.27
N VAL A 293 -16.47 18.59 -1.04
CA VAL A 293 -17.86 18.98 -1.23
C VAL A 293 -18.70 17.73 -1.42
N GLY A 294 -19.83 17.65 -0.74
CA GLY A 294 -20.80 16.57 -0.88
C GLY A 294 -22.24 17.06 -0.72
N GLY A 295 -23.17 16.31 -1.27
CA GLY A 295 -24.57 16.67 -1.21
C GLY A 295 -25.47 15.77 -2.05
N PRO A 296 -26.77 16.07 -2.13
CA PRO A 296 -27.71 15.29 -2.91
C PRO A 296 -27.69 15.70 -4.39
N ILE A 297 -27.66 14.72 -5.30
CA ILE A 297 -28.10 14.88 -6.69
C ILE A 297 -29.62 14.82 -6.73
N VAL A 298 -30.17 13.82 -6.03
CA VAL A 298 -31.60 13.67 -5.76
C VAL A 298 -31.75 13.35 -4.28
N LYS A 299 -32.49 14.17 -3.54
CA LYS A 299 -32.72 13.97 -2.10
C LYS A 299 -33.24 12.56 -1.82
N ASP A 300 -32.76 11.97 -0.74
CA ASP A 300 -33.11 10.63 -0.25
C ASP A 300 -32.75 9.47 -1.20
N LYS A 301 -32.10 9.77 -2.36
CA LYS A 301 -31.93 8.76 -3.40
C LYS A 301 -30.55 8.72 -4.04
N ALA A 302 -29.96 9.86 -4.38
CA ALA A 302 -28.67 9.89 -5.07
C ALA A 302 -27.80 11.02 -4.53
N PHE A 303 -26.55 10.70 -4.23
CA PHE A 303 -25.63 11.59 -3.55
C PHE A 303 -24.29 11.59 -4.26
N PHE A 304 -23.60 12.71 -4.22
CA PHE A 304 -22.22 12.86 -4.68
C PHE A 304 -21.29 13.30 -3.56
N PHE A 305 -20.05 12.93 -3.66
CA PHE A 305 -18.97 13.44 -2.82
C PHE A 305 -17.73 13.64 -3.69
N PHE A 306 -17.02 14.74 -3.48
CA PHE A 306 -15.76 15.06 -4.13
C PHE A 306 -14.75 15.58 -3.11
N ALA A 307 -13.51 15.15 -3.24
CA ALA A 307 -12.38 15.62 -2.44
C ALA A 307 -11.16 15.87 -3.31
N MET A 308 -10.38 16.88 -2.94
CA MET A 308 -9.11 17.23 -3.57
C MET A 308 -8.09 17.61 -2.51
N GLU A 309 -6.85 17.16 -2.68
CA GLU A 309 -5.72 17.60 -1.84
C GLU A 309 -4.45 17.71 -2.67
N GLY A 310 -3.72 18.82 -2.49
CA GLY A 310 -2.45 19.09 -3.13
C GLY A 310 -1.34 19.33 -2.12
N ILE A 311 -0.13 18.84 -2.44
CA ILE A 311 1.11 19.12 -1.69
C ILE A 311 2.16 19.72 -2.63
N ASN A 312 2.81 20.79 -2.15
CA ASN A 312 4.07 21.30 -2.69
C ASN A 312 5.10 21.36 -1.56
N GLU A 313 6.19 20.63 -1.69
CA GLU A 313 7.27 20.63 -0.70
C GLU A 313 8.62 20.86 -1.37
N ASN A 314 9.43 21.73 -0.77
CA ASN A 314 10.84 21.91 -1.06
C ASN A 314 11.64 21.61 0.20
N LEU A 315 12.73 20.86 0.06
CA LEU A 315 13.68 20.55 1.13
C LEU A 315 15.10 20.54 0.56
N LEU A 316 15.94 21.43 1.07
CA LEU A 316 17.35 21.43 0.68
C LEU A 316 18.07 20.23 1.29
N ARG A 317 18.74 19.46 0.44
CA ARG A 317 19.63 18.38 0.83
C ARG A 317 21.08 18.83 0.68
N PRO A 318 21.90 18.80 1.75
CA PRO A 318 23.25 19.37 1.73
C PRO A 318 24.25 18.59 0.88
N ASN A 319 24.01 17.31 0.57
CA ASN A 319 24.95 16.42 -0.13
C ASN A 319 26.37 16.50 0.49
N LEU A 320 27.41 16.61 -0.36
CA LEU A 320 28.80 16.78 0.06
C LEU A 320 29.20 18.23 0.37
N SER A 321 28.26 19.17 0.37
CA SER A 321 28.50 20.58 0.66
C SER A 321 28.90 20.84 2.11
N GLU A 322 28.58 19.93 3.02
CA GLU A 322 28.86 20.05 4.45
C GLU A 322 30.00 19.10 4.88
N GLN A 323 30.68 19.49 5.96
CA GLN A 323 31.70 18.66 6.59
C GLN A 323 31.10 17.32 7.04
N ILE A 324 31.82 16.23 6.76
CA ILE A 324 31.48 14.88 7.20
C ILE A 324 32.35 14.52 8.40
N GLY A 325 31.73 14.15 9.51
CA GLY A 325 32.44 13.85 10.75
C GLY A 325 32.81 15.08 11.57
N SER A 326 33.47 14.87 12.71
CA SER A 326 33.74 15.91 13.70
C SER A 326 35.04 16.68 13.43
N THR A 327 35.93 16.17 12.60
CA THR A 327 37.29 16.73 12.38
C THR A 327 37.40 17.27 10.97
N PRO A 328 37.55 18.59 10.80
CA PRO A 328 37.86 19.19 9.49
C PRO A 328 39.15 18.67 8.91
N CYS A 329 39.25 18.67 7.58
CA CYS A 329 40.53 18.37 6.92
C CYS A 329 41.58 19.45 7.23
N PRO A 330 42.74 19.09 7.75
CA PRO A 330 43.71 20.08 8.24
C PRO A 330 44.43 20.86 7.14
N VAL A 331 44.34 20.42 5.89
CA VAL A 331 45.00 21.04 4.74
C VAL A 331 44.12 21.04 3.50
N ALA A 332 44.39 21.92 2.54
CA ALA A 332 43.81 21.82 1.22
C ALA A 332 44.29 20.53 0.54
N VAL A 333 43.37 19.62 0.22
CA VAL A 333 43.72 18.33 -0.38
C VAL A 333 43.89 18.51 -1.90
N PRO A 334 45.12 18.41 -2.43
CA PRO A 334 45.35 18.40 -3.87
C PRO A 334 44.89 17.07 -4.47
N LEU A 335 44.98 16.97 -5.81
CA LEU A 335 44.89 15.68 -6.49
C LEU A 335 45.95 14.72 -5.92
N ILE A 336 45.65 13.42 -5.88
CA ILE A 336 46.59 12.43 -5.38
C ILE A 336 47.84 12.41 -6.27
N THR A 337 48.96 12.78 -5.71
CA THR A 337 50.27 12.79 -6.40
C THR A 337 51.36 12.08 -5.61
N ASN A 338 51.12 11.69 -4.37
CA ASN A 338 52.09 11.01 -3.53
C ASN A 338 51.40 10.23 -2.36
N PRO A 339 52.09 9.23 -1.77
CA PRO A 339 51.56 8.41 -0.68
C PRO A 339 51.18 9.16 0.61
N ALA A 340 51.83 10.30 0.90
CA ALA A 340 51.51 11.07 2.10
C ALA A 340 50.09 11.72 1.99
N HIS A 341 49.69 12.14 0.80
CA HIS A 341 48.34 12.66 0.56
C HIS A 341 47.30 11.57 0.70
N GLU A 342 47.59 10.34 0.30
CA GLU A 342 46.69 9.20 0.43
C GLU A 342 46.40 8.85 1.88
N ALA A 343 47.47 8.72 2.69
CA ALA A 343 47.34 8.44 4.11
C ALA A 343 46.49 9.51 4.83
N LEU A 344 46.61 10.78 4.41
CA LEU A 344 45.80 11.87 4.94
C LEU A 344 44.32 11.73 4.51
N ILE A 345 44.06 11.40 3.24
CA ILE A 345 42.71 11.22 2.71
C ILE A 345 42.06 10.02 3.39
N ASP A 346 42.71 8.87 3.42
CA ASP A 346 42.16 7.64 3.99
C ASP A 346 41.93 7.76 5.51
N GLY A 347 42.70 8.58 6.21
CA GLY A 347 42.60 8.79 7.65
C GLY A 347 41.50 9.79 8.09
N ASN A 348 40.90 10.56 7.16
CA ASN A 348 39.97 11.63 7.53
C ASN A 348 38.78 11.73 6.53
N PRO A 349 37.55 11.49 6.96
CA PRO A 349 36.35 11.55 6.09
C PRO A 349 36.14 12.90 5.39
N ASP A 350 36.48 14.02 6.03
CA ASP A 350 36.37 15.33 5.41
C ASP A 350 37.45 15.56 4.35
N CYS A 351 38.66 15.00 4.53
CA CYS A 351 39.68 15.00 3.48
C CYS A 351 39.25 14.14 2.27
N GLN A 352 38.60 12.99 2.49
CA GLN A 352 38.03 12.18 1.42
C GLN A 352 37.00 12.97 0.61
N ARG A 353 36.07 13.65 1.30
CA ARG A 353 35.08 14.52 0.69
C ARG A 353 35.75 15.62 -0.18
N LEU A 354 36.68 16.36 0.39
CA LEU A 354 37.31 17.46 -0.30
C LEU A 354 38.17 17.00 -1.49
N ALA A 355 38.88 15.88 -1.36
CA ALA A 355 39.65 15.29 -2.46
C ALA A 355 38.76 14.87 -3.61
N LEU A 356 37.62 14.23 -3.31
CA LEU A 356 36.64 13.83 -4.29
C LEU A 356 36.03 15.04 -5.02
N LEU A 357 35.60 16.07 -4.29
CA LEU A 357 35.05 17.30 -4.87
C LEU A 357 36.05 18.02 -5.76
N ASN A 358 37.30 18.15 -5.29
CA ASN A 358 38.38 18.76 -6.08
C ASN A 358 38.66 17.98 -7.36
N PHE A 359 38.71 16.66 -7.28
CA PHE A 359 38.89 15.79 -8.46
C PHE A 359 37.77 15.97 -9.46
N MET A 360 36.52 15.90 -9.01
CA MET A 360 35.34 16.03 -9.89
C MET A 360 35.29 17.40 -10.58
N GLN A 361 35.62 18.47 -9.85
CA GLN A 361 35.66 19.81 -10.40
C GLN A 361 36.79 19.99 -11.40
N THR A 362 38.01 19.58 -11.05
CA THR A 362 39.21 19.86 -11.86
C THR A 362 39.35 18.92 -13.05
N THR A 363 38.96 17.65 -12.89
CA THR A 363 39.21 16.62 -13.90
C THR A 363 37.97 16.35 -14.76
N ARG A 364 36.75 16.53 -14.20
CA ARG A 364 35.48 16.23 -14.86
C ARG A 364 34.64 17.47 -15.14
N ASN A 365 35.05 18.65 -14.67
CA ASN A 365 34.27 19.90 -14.74
C ASN A 365 32.85 19.73 -14.16
N SER A 366 32.74 18.92 -13.12
CA SER A 366 31.49 18.60 -12.43
C SER A 366 31.50 19.16 -11.02
N ASN A 367 30.49 19.94 -10.66
CA ASN A 367 30.29 20.47 -9.31
C ASN A 367 29.51 19.51 -8.45
N GLU A 368 30.08 18.33 -8.17
CA GLU A 368 29.47 17.37 -7.27
C GLU A 368 29.40 17.92 -5.84
N GLY A 369 28.47 17.37 -5.05
CA GLY A 369 28.34 17.74 -3.64
C GLY A 369 27.67 19.08 -3.36
N LEU A 370 27.21 19.82 -4.36
CA LEU A 370 26.40 21.01 -4.14
C LEU A 370 25.07 20.65 -3.46
N PRO A 371 24.54 21.56 -2.63
CA PRO A 371 23.20 21.41 -2.09
C PRO A 371 22.20 21.30 -3.23
N ILE A 372 21.25 20.39 -3.08
CA ILE A 372 20.21 20.16 -4.07
C ILE A 372 18.83 20.21 -3.44
N THR A 373 17.90 20.97 -4.03
CA THR A 373 16.54 21.04 -3.53
C THR A 373 15.73 19.82 -4.02
N ARG A 374 15.33 18.99 -3.09
CA ARG A 374 14.31 17.95 -3.28
C ARG A 374 12.95 18.62 -3.39
N LYS A 375 12.16 18.27 -4.40
CA LYS A 375 10.80 18.76 -4.58
C LYS A 375 9.82 17.60 -4.60
N VAL A 376 8.70 17.81 -3.94
CA VAL A 376 7.55 16.91 -3.97
C VAL A 376 6.33 17.72 -4.42
N ASN A 377 5.69 17.28 -5.50
CA ASN A 377 4.43 17.83 -5.97
C ASN A 377 3.44 16.67 -6.10
N ASN A 378 2.32 16.75 -5.39
CA ASN A 378 1.30 15.74 -5.38
C ASN A 378 -0.09 16.35 -5.50
N LEU A 379 -0.97 15.67 -6.21
CA LEU A 379 -2.39 16.01 -6.34
C LEU A 379 -3.20 14.71 -6.23
N ALA A 380 -4.00 14.60 -5.19
CA ALA A 380 -4.96 13.52 -4.98
C ALA A 380 -6.39 14.02 -5.19
N LEU A 381 -7.21 13.26 -5.91
CA LEU A 381 -8.61 13.54 -6.20
C LEU A 381 -9.44 12.30 -5.90
N LEU A 382 -10.62 12.48 -5.31
CA LEU A 382 -11.60 11.41 -5.13
C LEU A 382 -12.98 11.92 -5.51
N GLY A 383 -13.69 11.15 -6.33
CA GLY A 383 -15.09 11.35 -6.64
C GLY A 383 -15.90 10.10 -6.28
N LYS A 384 -17.05 10.25 -5.63
CA LYS A 384 -17.95 9.16 -5.24
C LYS A 384 -19.40 9.48 -5.56
N LEU A 385 -20.12 8.46 -5.99
CA LEU A 385 -21.56 8.47 -6.27
C LEU A 385 -22.21 7.33 -5.49
N ASP A 386 -23.20 7.66 -4.68
CA ASP A 386 -24.08 6.68 -4.02
C ASP A 386 -25.48 6.85 -4.55
N TRP A 387 -26.12 5.76 -5.00
CA TRP A 387 -27.42 5.80 -5.63
C TRP A 387 -28.30 4.63 -5.23
N ASP A 388 -29.40 4.92 -4.56
CA ASP A 388 -30.47 3.97 -4.32
C ASP A 388 -31.30 3.80 -5.60
N LEU A 389 -30.90 2.82 -6.44
CA LEU A 389 -31.51 2.56 -7.76
C LEU A 389 -33.01 2.25 -7.61
N ASN A 390 -33.36 1.45 -6.62
CA ASN A 390 -34.72 1.11 -6.21
C ASN A 390 -34.72 0.61 -4.75
N ALA A 391 -35.83 0.16 -4.24
CA ALA A 391 -35.99 -0.31 -2.85
C ALA A 391 -35.08 -1.49 -2.47
N THR A 392 -34.56 -2.23 -3.45
CA THR A 392 -33.76 -3.44 -3.22
C THR A 392 -32.33 -3.30 -3.70
N ASN A 393 -31.99 -2.33 -4.53
CA ASN A 393 -30.66 -2.19 -5.13
C ASN A 393 -30.05 -0.83 -4.85
N LYS A 394 -28.85 -0.84 -4.28
CA LYS A 394 -28.01 0.33 -4.05
C LYS A 394 -26.69 0.17 -4.80
N LEU A 395 -26.29 1.21 -5.55
CA LEU A 395 -25.01 1.33 -6.23
C LEU A 395 -24.15 2.34 -5.48
N SER A 396 -22.89 1.99 -5.23
CA SER A 396 -21.85 2.92 -4.80
C SER A 396 -20.69 2.82 -5.79
N ALA A 397 -20.29 3.95 -6.38
CA ALA A 397 -19.16 3.99 -7.31
C ALA A 397 -18.20 5.09 -6.88
N SER A 398 -16.90 4.78 -6.85
CA SER A 398 -15.84 5.74 -6.53
C SER A 398 -14.70 5.70 -7.52
N TYR A 399 -14.06 6.85 -7.73
CA TYR A 399 -12.86 6.99 -8.54
C TYR A 399 -11.83 7.78 -7.76
N ASN A 400 -10.70 7.15 -7.46
CA ASN A 400 -9.54 7.76 -6.84
C ASN A 400 -8.45 7.98 -7.88
N PHE A 401 -7.92 9.20 -7.94
CA PHE A 401 -6.83 9.59 -8.82
C PHE A 401 -5.74 10.26 -7.99
N ASP A 402 -4.51 9.81 -8.15
CA ASP A 402 -3.33 10.48 -7.63
C ASP A 402 -2.34 10.76 -8.75
N HIS A 403 -1.68 11.91 -8.66
CA HIS A 403 -0.59 12.33 -9.51
C HIS A 403 0.55 12.86 -8.65
N SER A 404 1.67 12.17 -8.63
CA SER A 404 2.85 12.55 -7.85
C SER A 404 4.06 12.77 -8.76
N LYS A 405 4.83 13.81 -8.48
CA LYS A 405 6.12 14.09 -9.12
C LYS A 405 7.15 14.47 -8.06
N ASN A 406 8.14 13.63 -7.90
CA ASN A 406 9.25 13.82 -6.96
C ASN A 406 10.55 14.04 -7.73
N THR A 407 11.22 15.18 -7.53
CA THR A 407 12.50 15.48 -8.18
C THR A 407 13.65 15.46 -7.17
N ASN A 408 14.84 15.09 -7.65
CA ASN A 408 16.06 15.00 -6.86
C ASN A 408 15.96 14.01 -5.68
N GLN A 409 15.29 12.87 -5.92
CA GLN A 409 15.17 11.77 -4.97
C GLN A 409 16.43 10.92 -4.95
N THR A 410 16.73 10.31 -3.81
CA THR A 410 17.83 9.36 -3.65
C THR A 410 17.42 7.91 -3.83
N PHE A 411 16.11 7.63 -3.80
CA PHE A 411 15.56 6.27 -3.80
C PHE A 411 16.25 5.37 -2.75
N ASP A 412 16.37 5.88 -1.52
CA ASP A 412 16.96 5.24 -0.33
C ASP A 412 18.40 4.75 -0.49
N VAL A 413 19.04 5.17 -1.54
CA VAL A 413 20.48 4.94 -1.71
C VAL A 413 21.24 6.12 -1.12
N PRO A 414 22.09 5.93 -0.09
CA PRO A 414 22.95 6.98 0.43
C PRO A 414 23.82 7.54 -0.70
N THR A 415 23.57 8.78 -1.07
CA THR A 415 24.31 9.43 -2.15
C THR A 415 24.82 10.78 -1.68
N TYR A 416 26.04 11.11 -2.09
CA TYR A 416 26.69 12.36 -1.72
C TYR A 416 26.92 13.28 -2.92
N GLY A 417 26.84 12.74 -4.12
CA GLY A 417 27.00 13.50 -5.35
C GLY A 417 25.73 14.19 -5.81
N THR A 418 25.84 15.36 -6.41
CA THR A 418 24.71 16.07 -7.03
C THR A 418 24.12 15.27 -8.20
N SER A 419 24.95 14.52 -8.91
CA SER A 419 24.55 13.66 -10.03
C SER A 419 23.83 12.38 -9.61
N ALA A 420 23.98 11.93 -8.37
CA ALA A 420 23.42 10.68 -7.88
C ALA A 420 21.94 10.85 -7.42
N ASN A 421 21.14 11.53 -8.21
CA ASN A 421 19.74 11.81 -7.93
C ASN A 421 18.88 11.38 -9.09
N GLY A 422 17.63 11.08 -8.80
CA GLY A 422 16.64 10.74 -9.80
C GLY A 422 15.34 11.51 -9.64
N THR A 423 14.51 11.37 -10.64
CA THR A 423 13.16 11.91 -10.67
C THR A 423 12.19 10.74 -10.79
N GLU A 424 11.25 10.68 -9.87
CA GLU A 424 10.03 9.92 -10.05
C GLU A 424 9.06 10.84 -10.78
N GLY A 425 8.95 10.61 -12.09
CA GLY A 425 8.21 11.50 -12.96
C GLY A 425 6.76 11.08 -13.03
N ALA A 426 5.84 11.99 -12.76
CA ALA A 426 4.42 11.85 -13.13
C ALA A 426 3.81 10.47 -12.82
N SER A 427 4.13 9.89 -11.64
CA SER A 427 3.42 8.71 -11.14
C SER A 427 1.93 8.98 -11.13
N LYS A 428 1.13 8.05 -11.62
CA LYS A 428 -0.32 8.17 -11.66
C LYS A 428 -0.94 6.91 -11.11
N ILE A 429 -1.89 7.11 -10.21
CA ILE A 429 -2.71 6.04 -9.67
C ILE A 429 -4.16 6.32 -10.06
N ASN A 430 -4.79 5.33 -10.65
CA ASN A 430 -6.20 5.38 -11.01
C ASN A 430 -6.86 4.16 -10.42
N VAL A 431 -7.85 4.35 -9.55
CA VAL A 431 -8.63 3.26 -8.97
C VAL A 431 -10.12 3.56 -9.12
N PHE A 432 -10.82 2.70 -9.80
CA PHE A 432 -12.26 2.75 -9.95
C PHE A 432 -12.89 1.56 -9.22
N ASN A 433 -13.83 1.84 -8.33
CA ASN A 433 -14.63 0.85 -7.62
C ASN A 433 -16.11 1.02 -7.97
N ALA A 434 -16.83 -0.09 -8.11
CA ALA A 434 -18.28 -0.11 -8.24
C ALA A 434 -18.86 -1.26 -7.43
N ASN A 435 -19.72 -0.94 -6.47
CA ASN A 435 -20.30 -1.86 -5.51
C ASN A 435 -21.80 -1.87 -5.66
N LEU A 436 -22.39 -3.02 -5.92
CA LEU A 436 -23.85 -3.20 -6.04
C LEU A 436 -24.35 -4.06 -4.88
N TYR A 437 -25.20 -3.48 -4.06
CA TYR A 437 -25.84 -4.15 -2.93
C TYR A 437 -27.28 -4.46 -3.30
N THR A 438 -27.64 -5.76 -3.34
CA THR A 438 -28.99 -6.24 -3.68
C THR A 438 -29.65 -6.92 -2.49
N THR A 439 -30.67 -6.32 -1.93
CA THR A 439 -31.50 -6.94 -0.90
C THR A 439 -32.50 -7.90 -1.55
N VAL A 440 -32.16 -9.18 -1.59
CA VAL A 440 -33.02 -10.23 -2.20
C VAL A 440 -34.28 -10.48 -1.35
N SER A 441 -34.10 -10.39 -0.02
CA SER A 441 -35.21 -10.43 0.97
C SER A 441 -34.72 -9.76 2.27
N PRO A 442 -35.59 -9.56 3.28
CA PRO A 442 -35.10 -9.01 4.57
C PRO A 442 -33.99 -9.82 5.22
N THR A 443 -33.88 -11.11 4.90
CA THR A 443 -32.86 -12.01 5.43
C THR A 443 -31.76 -12.36 4.43
N LYS A 444 -31.77 -11.84 3.21
CA LYS A 444 -30.84 -12.23 2.14
C LYS A 444 -30.28 -11.02 1.41
N LEU A 445 -28.96 -10.91 1.35
CA LEU A 445 -28.22 -9.83 0.70
C LEU A 445 -27.20 -10.42 -0.29
N ASN A 446 -27.06 -9.78 -1.44
CA ASN A 446 -25.95 -10.00 -2.35
C ASN A 446 -25.11 -8.72 -2.47
N GLU A 447 -23.79 -8.87 -2.52
CA GLU A 447 -22.81 -7.78 -2.59
C GLU A 447 -21.84 -8.09 -3.72
N PHE A 448 -22.01 -7.42 -4.83
CA PHE A 448 -21.11 -7.51 -5.97
C PHE A 448 -20.16 -6.32 -5.99
N HIS A 449 -18.86 -6.60 -6.09
CA HIS A 449 -17.79 -5.60 -6.13
C HIS A 449 -16.98 -5.76 -7.41
N PHE A 450 -16.77 -4.65 -8.08
CA PHE A 450 -15.86 -4.53 -9.21
C PHE A 450 -14.80 -3.48 -8.92
N THR A 451 -13.53 -3.82 -9.14
CA THR A 451 -12.41 -2.88 -9.03
C THR A 451 -11.54 -2.96 -10.27
N TYR A 452 -11.18 -1.79 -10.79
CA TYR A 452 -10.13 -1.63 -11.78
C TYR A 452 -9.10 -0.62 -11.29
N SER A 453 -7.84 -0.99 -11.27
CA SER A 453 -6.75 -0.08 -10.91
C SER A 453 -5.65 -0.08 -11.96
N ARG A 454 -5.04 1.09 -12.16
CA ARG A 454 -3.84 1.25 -12.97
C ARG A 454 -2.89 2.22 -12.31
N GLU A 455 -1.68 1.77 -12.11
CA GLU A 455 -0.59 2.56 -11.55
C GLU A 455 0.55 2.67 -12.56
N GLU A 456 1.08 3.88 -12.76
CA GLU A 456 2.24 4.17 -13.58
C GLU A 456 3.32 4.77 -12.67
N ARG A 457 4.52 4.19 -12.67
CA ARG A 457 5.67 4.62 -11.84
C ARG A 457 6.92 4.87 -12.68
N PRO A 458 6.94 5.86 -13.58
CA PRO A 458 8.12 6.18 -14.36
C PRO A 458 9.21 6.79 -13.45
N ARG A 459 10.41 6.24 -13.52
CA ARG A 459 11.59 6.73 -12.79
C ARG A 459 12.74 6.96 -13.76
N ALA A 460 13.49 8.03 -13.57
CA ALA A 460 14.63 8.36 -14.40
C ALA A 460 15.75 9.00 -13.57
N ALA A 461 17.00 8.84 -14.02
CA ALA A 461 18.10 9.64 -13.51
C ALA A 461 17.90 11.13 -13.86
N THR A 462 18.44 12.01 -13.02
CA THR A 462 18.26 13.46 -13.20
C THR A 462 18.95 13.97 -14.47
N ASP A 463 20.09 13.42 -14.84
CA ASP A 463 20.88 13.78 -16.02
C ASP A 463 21.46 12.54 -16.67
N SER A 464 21.29 12.40 -17.99
CA SER A 464 21.80 11.27 -18.78
C SER A 464 23.28 11.41 -19.17
N ASN A 465 23.88 12.59 -18.97
CA ASN A 465 25.26 12.88 -19.37
C ASN A 465 26.29 12.66 -18.26
N ILE A 466 25.87 12.21 -17.09
CA ILE A 466 26.72 11.97 -15.94
C ILE A 466 27.35 10.58 -15.96
N PRO A 467 28.48 10.39 -15.21
CA PRO A 467 29.14 9.10 -15.13
C PRO A 467 28.23 7.97 -14.63
N ALA A 468 28.65 6.75 -14.87
CA ALA A 468 28.07 5.56 -14.26
C ALA A 468 28.06 5.65 -12.72
N ASP A 469 27.16 4.88 -12.11
CA ASP A 469 27.08 4.74 -10.66
C ASP A 469 28.43 4.29 -10.07
N THR A 470 28.99 5.10 -9.21
CA THR A 470 30.28 4.88 -8.61
C THR A 470 30.20 5.01 -7.10
N ALA A 471 30.55 3.95 -6.40
CA ALA A 471 30.58 3.90 -4.94
C ALA A 471 32.01 3.57 -4.43
N MET A 472 32.37 4.15 -3.30
CA MET A 472 33.67 4.01 -2.66
C MET A 472 33.51 3.66 -1.18
N SER A 473 34.45 2.94 -0.61
CA SER A 473 34.41 2.39 0.76
C SER A 473 33.40 1.25 0.93
N PHE A 474 33.72 0.16 0.29
CA PHE A 474 32.97 -1.06 0.43
C PHE A 474 33.47 -1.87 1.63
N GLY A 475 32.72 -1.84 2.74
CA GLY A 475 32.90 -2.83 3.82
C GLY A 475 33.67 -2.42 5.07
N GLY A 476 34.03 -1.17 5.24
CA GLY A 476 34.66 -0.69 6.50
C GLY A 476 33.67 0.15 7.33
N ALA A 477 33.35 -0.28 8.55
CA ALA A 477 32.42 0.40 9.46
C ALA A 477 32.86 1.80 9.92
N THR A 478 34.04 2.26 9.56
CA THR A 478 34.64 3.53 10.01
C THR A 478 34.81 4.58 8.91
N THR A 479 34.54 4.24 7.66
CA THR A 479 34.66 5.14 6.51
C THR A 479 33.29 5.45 5.89
N PRO A 480 32.91 6.73 5.68
CA PRO A 480 31.68 7.06 4.99
C PRO A 480 31.67 6.44 3.58
N THR A 481 30.57 5.84 3.20
CA THR A 481 30.39 5.37 1.83
C THR A 481 30.02 6.57 0.95
N PHE A 482 30.89 6.92 0.02
CA PHE A 482 30.65 7.96 -0.96
C PHE A 482 30.07 7.35 -2.24
N ARG A 483 29.11 8.03 -2.82
CA ARG A 483 28.49 7.62 -4.06
C ARG A 483 28.12 8.81 -4.93
N PHE A 484 28.38 8.68 -6.22
CA PHE A 484 28.01 9.67 -7.24
C PHE A 484 27.72 8.96 -8.57
N GLY A 485 27.30 9.73 -9.56
CA GLY A 485 26.91 9.21 -10.87
C GLY A 485 25.46 8.77 -10.96
N ASN A 486 25.03 8.39 -12.14
CA ASN A 486 23.67 7.90 -12.38
C ASN A 486 23.37 6.66 -11.53
N PRO A 487 22.32 6.65 -10.70
CA PRO A 487 21.94 5.46 -9.94
C PRO A 487 21.76 4.27 -10.88
N PHE A 488 22.41 3.14 -10.60
CA PHE A 488 22.48 1.99 -11.49
C PHE A 488 21.12 1.42 -11.90
N PHE A 489 20.14 1.55 -11.03
CA PHE A 489 18.78 1.04 -11.23
C PHE A 489 17.84 2.03 -11.95
N LEU A 490 18.31 3.26 -12.27
CA LEU A 490 17.54 4.27 -12.99
C LEU A 490 18.07 4.55 -14.40
N GLN A 491 19.03 3.78 -14.89
CA GLN A 491 19.76 4.11 -16.12
C GLN A 491 19.15 3.45 -17.35
N PRO A 492 18.75 4.22 -18.37
CA PRO A 492 18.52 5.66 -18.32
C PRO A 492 17.22 6.03 -17.60
N ASN A 493 16.26 5.12 -17.59
CA ASN A 493 14.96 5.21 -16.91
C ASN A 493 14.36 3.82 -16.68
N VAL A 494 13.41 3.74 -15.80
CA VAL A 494 12.54 2.58 -15.58
C VAL A 494 11.11 3.01 -15.84
N ASP A 495 10.47 2.36 -16.80
CA ASP A 495 9.05 2.54 -17.08
C ASP A 495 8.31 1.33 -16.52
N GLU A 496 7.46 1.56 -15.55
CA GLU A 496 6.68 0.53 -14.88
C GLU A 496 5.20 0.88 -14.92
N THR A 497 4.38 -0.09 -15.27
CA THR A 497 2.93 0.00 -15.19
C THR A 497 2.39 -1.26 -14.53
N PHE A 498 1.60 -1.07 -13.51
CA PHE A 498 0.85 -2.12 -12.84
C PHE A 498 -0.64 -1.88 -13.03
N TRP A 499 -1.39 -2.87 -13.49
CA TRP A 499 -2.84 -2.78 -13.58
C TRP A 499 -3.49 -4.06 -13.07
N ARG A 500 -4.73 -3.93 -12.62
CA ARG A 500 -5.48 -5.00 -11.99
C ARG A 500 -6.96 -4.86 -12.26
N THR A 501 -7.61 -5.99 -12.47
CA THR A 501 -9.07 -6.12 -12.53
C THR A 501 -9.50 -7.15 -11.49
N GLN A 502 -10.48 -6.79 -10.65
CA GLN A 502 -10.99 -7.64 -9.58
C GLN A 502 -12.51 -7.70 -9.67
N PHE A 503 -13.04 -8.91 -9.50
CA PHE A 503 -14.45 -9.17 -9.26
C PHE A 503 -14.57 -9.95 -7.95
N ARG A 504 -15.48 -9.51 -7.10
CA ARG A 504 -15.84 -10.22 -5.88
C ARG A 504 -17.37 -10.25 -5.77
N ASP A 505 -17.91 -11.40 -5.41
CA ASP A 505 -19.33 -11.55 -5.14
C ASP A 505 -19.53 -12.30 -3.84
N ASN A 506 -20.31 -11.70 -2.94
CA ASN A 506 -20.59 -12.22 -1.63
C ASN A 506 -22.10 -12.34 -1.46
N PHE A 507 -22.54 -13.44 -0.92
CA PHE A 507 -23.95 -13.65 -0.64
C PHE A 507 -24.19 -13.86 0.85
N SER A 508 -25.16 -13.16 1.38
CA SER A 508 -25.50 -13.03 2.80
C SER A 508 -26.96 -13.43 3.11
N ILE A 509 -27.25 -14.36 4.11
CA ILE A 509 -28.60 -14.69 4.63
C ILE A 509 -28.58 -14.86 6.16
N VAL A 510 -29.52 -14.37 6.92
CA VAL A 510 -29.73 -14.62 8.34
C VAL A 510 -30.79 -15.73 8.53
N HIS A 511 -30.51 -16.70 9.39
CA HIS A 511 -31.47 -17.74 9.75
C HIS A 511 -31.37 -18.10 11.25
N GLY A 512 -32.34 -17.64 12.04
CA GLY A 512 -32.30 -17.81 13.50
C GLY A 512 -31.03 -17.23 14.12
N ALA A 513 -30.28 -18.07 14.83
CA ALA A 513 -29.03 -17.68 15.50
C ALA A 513 -27.80 -17.66 14.58
N HIS A 514 -27.96 -18.03 13.31
CA HIS A 514 -26.88 -18.14 12.36
C HIS A 514 -26.80 -16.92 11.45
N THR A 515 -25.59 -16.42 11.27
CA THR A 515 -25.23 -15.39 10.31
C THR A 515 -24.00 -15.85 9.54
N ILE A 516 -24.17 -16.54 8.42
CA ILE A 516 -23.14 -17.24 7.63
C ILE A 516 -22.86 -16.46 6.30
N LYS A 517 -21.73 -16.43 5.64
CA LYS A 517 -21.39 -15.78 4.35
C LYS A 517 -20.61 -16.72 3.44
N PHE A 518 -20.89 -16.71 2.18
CA PHE A 518 -20.02 -17.33 1.21
C PHE A 518 -19.79 -16.37 0.04
N GLY A 519 -18.67 -16.53 -0.60
CA GLY A 519 -18.32 -15.68 -1.72
C GLY A 519 -17.20 -16.24 -2.55
N GLY A 520 -16.97 -15.57 -3.65
CA GLY A 520 -15.87 -15.83 -4.55
C GLY A 520 -15.21 -14.55 -4.99
N GLU A 521 -13.94 -14.65 -5.29
CA GLU A 521 -13.11 -13.56 -5.77
C GLU A 521 -12.26 -14.04 -6.93
N TRP A 522 -12.17 -13.22 -7.97
CA TRP A 522 -11.19 -13.37 -9.03
C TRP A 522 -10.46 -12.06 -9.24
N MET A 523 -9.17 -12.17 -9.42
CA MET A 523 -8.32 -11.02 -9.69
C MET A 523 -7.28 -11.37 -10.72
N HIS A 524 -7.17 -10.52 -11.72
CA HIS A 524 -6.13 -10.53 -12.73
C HIS A 524 -5.26 -9.31 -12.57
N SER A 525 -3.96 -9.50 -12.42
CA SER A 525 -2.99 -8.43 -12.27
C SER A 525 -1.83 -8.59 -13.24
N VAL A 526 -1.39 -7.47 -13.81
CA VAL A 526 -0.27 -7.44 -14.75
C VAL A 526 0.71 -6.35 -14.35
N ASN A 527 1.97 -6.71 -14.19
CA ASN A 527 3.08 -5.78 -14.09
C ASN A 527 3.89 -5.81 -15.36
N THR A 528 4.02 -4.67 -16.03
CA THR A 528 4.90 -4.49 -17.17
C THR A 528 5.97 -3.49 -16.81
N GLN A 529 7.23 -3.82 -17.11
CA GLN A 529 8.34 -2.89 -16.92
C GLN A 529 9.44 -3.12 -17.95
N VAL A 530 10.23 -2.07 -18.14
CA VAL A 530 11.53 -2.16 -18.82
C VAL A 530 12.60 -1.72 -17.82
N PHE A 531 13.27 -2.70 -17.23
CA PHE A 531 14.33 -2.47 -16.25
C PHE A 531 15.70 -2.57 -16.94
N ARG A 532 16.34 -1.43 -17.14
CA ARG A 532 17.65 -1.31 -17.81
C ARG A 532 18.80 -1.25 -16.80
N GLY A 533 18.66 -1.91 -15.68
CA GLY A 533 19.63 -1.84 -14.58
C GLY A 533 21.06 -2.13 -15.05
N PHE A 534 22.03 -1.35 -14.56
CA PHE A 534 23.45 -1.40 -14.92
C PHE A 534 23.76 -1.05 -16.38
N PHE A 535 22.89 -0.39 -17.12
CA PHE A 535 23.10 -0.03 -18.53
C PHE A 535 24.40 0.74 -18.76
N LEU A 536 24.72 1.71 -17.90
CA LEU A 536 26.00 2.43 -17.92
C LEU A 536 27.08 1.78 -17.03
N GLY A 537 26.74 0.68 -16.36
CA GLY A 537 27.60 -0.01 -15.42
C GLY A 537 27.54 0.56 -13.99
N ARG A 538 28.08 -0.21 -13.07
CA ARG A 538 28.28 0.17 -11.67
C ARG A 538 29.66 -0.18 -11.23
N TYR A 539 30.38 0.78 -10.63
CA TYR A 539 31.74 0.66 -10.18
C TYR A 539 31.81 0.73 -8.66
N LEU A 540 32.43 -0.26 -8.02
CA LEU A 540 32.64 -0.29 -6.59
C LEU A 540 34.13 -0.31 -6.30
N PHE A 541 34.59 0.66 -5.51
CA PHE A 541 35.97 0.78 -5.06
C PHE A 541 36.05 0.53 -3.54
N ASP A 542 37.19 0.02 -3.08
CA ASP A 542 37.44 -0.20 -1.65
C ASP A 542 37.66 1.12 -0.89
N SER A 543 38.08 2.17 -1.58
CA SER A 543 38.42 3.46 -1.00
C SER A 543 38.25 4.61 -1.99
N VAL A 544 38.20 5.83 -1.45
CA VAL A 544 38.24 7.05 -2.25
C VAL A 544 39.57 7.16 -3.00
N THR A 545 40.68 6.83 -2.36
CA THR A 545 42.03 6.87 -2.97
C THR A 545 42.17 5.87 -4.11
N GLY A 546 41.60 4.66 -3.98
CA GLY A 546 41.56 3.68 -5.06
C GLY A 546 40.78 4.22 -6.29
N PHE A 547 39.65 4.83 -6.08
CA PHE A 547 38.89 5.50 -7.15
C PHE A 547 39.69 6.66 -7.78
N LEU A 548 40.25 7.55 -6.98
CA LEU A 548 41.00 8.71 -7.48
C LEU A 548 42.20 8.31 -8.32
N ARG A 549 42.90 7.23 -7.97
CA ARG A 549 43.99 6.65 -8.77
C ARG A 549 43.45 6.10 -10.10
N TYR A 550 42.44 5.28 -10.05
CA TYR A 550 41.82 4.69 -11.26
C TYR A 550 41.35 5.76 -12.26
N ALA A 551 40.72 6.81 -11.75
CA ALA A 551 40.15 7.87 -12.57
C ALA A 551 41.16 8.94 -13.03
N SER A 552 42.40 8.89 -12.50
CA SER A 552 43.48 9.82 -12.84
C SER A 552 44.22 9.40 -14.13
N PRO A 553 44.84 10.35 -14.84
CA PRO A 553 45.64 10.03 -16.04
C PRO A 553 46.81 9.07 -15.74
N SER A 554 46.99 8.06 -16.59
CA SER A 554 48.10 7.11 -16.49
C SER A 554 49.49 7.77 -16.59
N ALA A 555 49.56 8.96 -17.16
CA ALA A 555 50.78 9.75 -17.25
C ALA A 555 51.35 10.19 -15.89
N LEU A 556 50.57 10.10 -14.81
CA LEU A 556 51.02 10.40 -13.44
C LEU A 556 51.97 9.32 -12.90
N GLY A 557 52.07 8.17 -13.54
CA GLY A 557 53.02 7.12 -13.18
C GLY A 557 52.35 5.78 -12.85
N PRO A 558 53.13 4.81 -12.36
CA PRO A 558 52.66 3.51 -11.96
C PRO A 558 51.52 3.60 -10.91
N GLY A 559 50.48 2.79 -11.07
CA GLY A 559 49.33 2.78 -10.17
C GLY A 559 48.27 3.83 -10.46
N PHE A 560 48.45 4.68 -11.46
CA PHE A 560 47.46 5.62 -11.93
C PHE A 560 46.80 5.18 -13.25
N GLY A 561 45.59 5.58 -13.46
CA GLY A 561 44.79 5.25 -14.65
C GLY A 561 44.07 3.90 -14.56
N PRO A 562 43.23 3.60 -15.56
CA PRO A 562 42.40 2.41 -15.57
C PRO A 562 43.19 1.12 -15.92
N ASN A 563 44.35 0.94 -15.36
CA ASN A 563 45.17 -0.25 -15.51
C ASN A 563 44.72 -1.32 -14.50
N ALA A 564 43.93 -2.27 -14.94
CA ALA A 564 43.45 -3.34 -14.07
C ALA A 564 44.59 -4.01 -13.28
N GLY A 565 44.41 -4.18 -11.98
CA GLY A 565 45.29 -4.94 -11.12
C GLY A 565 46.61 -4.25 -10.78
N ARG A 566 46.70 -2.93 -10.81
CA ARG A 566 47.91 -2.20 -10.40
C ARG A 566 47.80 -1.62 -9.01
N CYS A 567 48.86 -1.84 -8.24
CA CYS A 567 49.10 -1.24 -6.93
C CYS A 567 49.74 0.15 -7.03
N PRO A 568 49.76 0.95 -5.93
CA PRO A 568 50.39 2.26 -5.88
C PRO A 568 51.88 2.27 -6.31
N ASN A 569 52.58 1.21 -6.02
CA ASN A 569 54.00 1.01 -6.40
C ASN A 569 54.17 0.48 -7.84
N GLY A 570 53.08 0.36 -8.62
CA GLY A 570 53.10 -0.18 -9.97
C GLY A 570 53.10 -1.71 -10.08
N ALA A 571 53.19 -2.44 -8.98
CA ALA A 571 53.10 -3.89 -8.95
C ALA A 571 51.66 -4.35 -9.32
N PHE A 572 51.51 -5.63 -9.69
CA PHE A 572 50.19 -6.21 -9.83
C PHE A 572 49.54 -6.45 -8.47
N VAL A 573 48.23 -6.30 -8.38
CA VAL A 573 47.46 -6.71 -7.21
C VAL A 573 47.63 -8.21 -7.01
N ASP A 574 47.79 -8.64 -5.79
CA ASP A 574 47.72 -10.06 -5.44
C ASP A 574 46.32 -10.57 -5.75
N LEU A 575 46.21 -11.44 -6.74
CA LEU A 575 44.92 -11.96 -7.26
C LEU A 575 44.19 -12.90 -6.25
N VAL A 576 44.93 -13.37 -5.22
CA VAL A 576 44.34 -14.25 -4.19
C VAL A 576 43.75 -13.44 -3.03
N THR A 577 44.47 -12.40 -2.61
CA THR A 577 44.08 -11.61 -1.46
C THR A 577 43.40 -10.29 -1.82
N GLY A 578 43.48 -9.84 -3.06
CA GLY A 578 42.98 -8.53 -3.49
C GLY A 578 43.77 -7.34 -2.88
N VAL A 579 44.88 -7.59 -2.21
CA VAL A 579 45.62 -6.59 -1.42
C VAL A 579 46.81 -6.09 -2.19
N CYS A 580 47.08 -4.79 -2.05
CA CYS A 580 48.28 -4.13 -2.52
C CYS A 580 49.21 -3.82 -1.36
N ALA A 581 50.50 -4.14 -1.49
CA ALA A 581 51.52 -3.64 -0.56
C ALA A 581 51.63 -2.11 -0.69
N GLY A 582 51.24 -1.39 0.37
CA GLY A 582 51.41 0.07 0.46
C GLY A 582 50.24 0.91 -0.04
N GLY A 583 49.01 0.41 -0.04
CA GLY A 583 47.80 1.20 -0.32
C GLY A 583 46.73 0.48 -1.12
N SER A 584 45.61 1.14 -1.35
CA SER A 584 44.48 0.59 -2.09
C SER A 584 44.78 0.39 -3.58
N PRO A 585 44.26 -0.68 -4.23
CA PRO A 585 44.42 -0.90 -5.65
C PRO A 585 43.71 0.18 -6.48
N SER A 586 44.21 0.43 -7.68
CA SER A 586 43.62 1.37 -8.63
C SER A 586 42.52 0.75 -9.51
N THR A 587 41.94 -0.36 -9.08
CA THR A 587 40.86 -1.04 -9.82
C THR A 587 39.58 -1.09 -9.01
N PRO A 588 38.41 -1.08 -9.64
CA PRO A 588 37.18 -1.39 -8.94
C PRO A 588 37.23 -2.82 -8.39
N LEU A 589 36.79 -3.01 -7.14
CA LEU A 589 36.62 -4.33 -6.54
C LEU A 589 35.51 -5.12 -7.25
N LEU A 590 34.53 -4.39 -7.73
CA LEU A 590 33.37 -4.97 -8.39
C LEU A 590 32.89 -4.04 -9.51
N LEU A 591 32.63 -4.63 -10.65
CA LEU A 591 32.06 -3.95 -11.80
C LEU A 591 30.85 -4.75 -12.28
N PHE A 592 29.67 -4.11 -12.26
CA PHE A 592 28.48 -4.66 -12.83
C PHE A 592 28.22 -4.03 -14.19
N LEU A 593 27.93 -4.87 -15.17
CA LEU A 593 27.54 -4.47 -16.52
C LEU A 593 26.35 -5.33 -16.94
N GLN A 594 25.32 -4.70 -17.49
CA GLN A 594 24.24 -5.42 -18.13
C GLN A 594 24.61 -5.65 -19.61
N GLY A 595 25.01 -6.86 -19.93
CA GLY A 595 25.46 -7.24 -21.29
C GLY A 595 24.32 -7.73 -22.16
N ALA A 596 23.42 -6.83 -22.56
CA ALA A 596 22.27 -7.18 -23.40
C ALA A 596 22.45 -6.85 -24.89
N GLY A 597 23.66 -6.47 -25.30
CA GLY A 597 23.94 -6.12 -26.69
C GLY A 597 24.49 -4.69 -26.86
N PRO A 598 24.86 -4.30 -28.06
CA PRO A 598 25.64 -3.08 -28.31
C PRO A 598 24.81 -1.80 -28.37
N ASN A 599 23.51 -1.85 -28.16
CA ASN A 599 22.64 -0.68 -28.30
C ASN A 599 21.42 -0.72 -27.35
N GLY A 600 20.76 0.43 -27.18
CA GLY A 600 19.59 0.59 -26.33
C GLY A 600 18.43 -0.37 -26.63
N PRO A 601 18.02 -0.60 -27.91
CA PRO A 601 16.95 -1.54 -28.23
C PRO A 601 17.20 -2.98 -27.76
N ALA A 602 18.44 -3.46 -27.81
CA ALA A 602 18.78 -4.81 -27.31
C ALA A 602 18.71 -4.87 -25.78
N THR A 603 19.13 -3.80 -25.10
CA THR A 603 19.01 -3.67 -23.65
C THR A 603 17.55 -3.57 -23.21
N ASP A 604 16.72 -2.84 -23.94
CA ASP A 604 15.29 -2.74 -23.69
C ASP A 604 14.61 -4.11 -23.80
N ALA A 605 14.93 -4.87 -24.86
CA ALA A 605 14.40 -6.22 -25.03
C ALA A 605 14.80 -7.17 -23.89
N ALA A 606 16.03 -7.08 -23.41
CA ALA A 606 16.51 -7.89 -22.29
C ALA A 606 15.92 -7.44 -20.93
N GLY A 607 15.64 -6.15 -20.78
CA GLY A 607 15.07 -5.58 -19.56
C GLY A 607 13.54 -5.61 -19.50
N ALA A 608 12.88 -5.92 -20.62
CA ALA A 608 11.42 -5.95 -20.69
C ALA A 608 10.85 -7.19 -19.98
N SER A 609 9.84 -6.98 -19.17
CA SER A 609 9.08 -8.05 -18.54
C SER A 609 7.59 -7.73 -18.52
N SER A 610 6.76 -8.77 -18.61
CA SER A 610 5.33 -8.72 -18.35
C SER A 610 4.98 -9.90 -17.47
N ILE A 611 4.53 -9.60 -16.26
CA ILE A 611 4.22 -10.61 -15.25
C ILE A 611 2.70 -10.58 -15.07
N ASP A 612 2.05 -11.66 -15.51
CA ASP A 612 0.60 -11.87 -15.39
C ASP A 612 0.33 -12.83 -14.23
N ASN A 613 -0.51 -12.44 -13.29
CA ASN A 613 -0.95 -13.29 -12.20
C ASN A 613 -2.48 -13.36 -12.16
N GLU A 614 -2.98 -14.57 -11.91
CA GLU A 614 -4.39 -14.84 -11.64
C GLU A 614 -4.53 -15.32 -10.19
N ASP A 615 -5.38 -14.64 -9.44
CA ASP A 615 -5.75 -15.04 -8.07
C ASP A 615 -7.23 -15.41 -8.06
N ILE A 616 -7.55 -16.57 -7.51
CA ILE A 616 -8.93 -17.06 -7.35
C ILE A 616 -9.13 -17.45 -5.90
N ALA A 617 -10.26 -17.06 -5.32
CA ALA A 617 -10.58 -17.45 -3.97
C ALA A 617 -12.06 -17.78 -3.81
N PHE A 618 -12.35 -18.73 -2.91
CA PHE A 618 -13.70 -19.04 -2.44
C PHE A 618 -13.68 -19.16 -0.92
N PHE A 619 -14.75 -18.72 -0.29
CA PHE A 619 -14.89 -18.88 1.15
C PHE A 619 -16.33 -19.18 1.55
N ALA A 620 -16.46 -19.77 2.74
CA ALA A 620 -17.70 -19.90 3.47
C ALA A 620 -17.42 -19.74 4.97
N GLN A 621 -18.28 -19.00 5.66
CA GLN A 621 -18.14 -18.77 7.11
C GLN A 621 -19.51 -18.66 7.77
N ASP A 622 -19.59 -19.00 9.07
CA ASP A 622 -20.79 -18.84 9.90
C ASP A 622 -20.44 -18.15 11.22
N ARG A 623 -21.23 -17.16 11.57
CA ARG A 623 -21.27 -16.57 12.89
C ARG A 623 -22.52 -17.10 13.61
N TRP A 624 -22.31 -18.04 14.52
CA TRP A 624 -23.35 -18.70 15.26
C TRP A 624 -23.46 -18.14 16.68
N GLN A 625 -24.54 -17.41 16.96
CA GLN A 625 -24.88 -16.94 18.31
C GLN A 625 -25.51 -18.08 19.11
N ILE A 626 -24.68 -18.93 19.71
CA ILE A 626 -25.12 -20.12 20.47
C ILE A 626 -25.93 -19.71 21.69
N ALA A 627 -25.54 -18.63 22.36
CA ALA A 627 -26.25 -18.03 23.48
C ALA A 627 -26.17 -16.49 23.38
N PRO A 628 -27.02 -15.74 24.12
CA PRO A 628 -26.98 -14.28 24.08
C PRO A 628 -25.60 -13.67 24.39
N ASN A 629 -24.78 -14.37 25.18
CA ASN A 629 -23.44 -13.98 25.59
C ASN A 629 -22.32 -14.83 25.00
N PHE A 630 -22.63 -15.74 24.04
CA PHE A 630 -21.60 -16.59 23.42
C PHE A 630 -21.81 -16.72 21.91
N THR A 631 -20.83 -16.24 21.17
CA THR A 631 -20.78 -16.30 19.70
C THR A 631 -19.58 -17.12 19.24
N LEU A 632 -19.79 -18.05 18.32
CA LEU A 632 -18.79 -18.83 17.63
C LEU A 632 -18.71 -18.38 16.17
N ASN A 633 -17.52 -18.02 15.70
CA ASN A 633 -17.24 -17.79 14.28
C ASN A 633 -16.37 -18.94 13.75
N PHE A 634 -16.75 -19.53 12.64
CA PHE A 634 -15.94 -20.50 11.94
C PHE A 634 -16.10 -20.36 10.43
N GLY A 635 -15.02 -20.64 9.71
CA GLY A 635 -15.04 -20.54 8.26
C GLY A 635 -13.88 -21.26 7.61
N LEU A 636 -14.01 -21.43 6.32
CA LEU A 636 -12.99 -22.00 5.46
C LEU A 636 -12.82 -21.10 4.24
N ARG A 637 -11.59 -20.77 3.92
CA ARG A 637 -11.20 -20.11 2.68
C ARG A 637 -10.25 -21.02 1.90
N TRP A 638 -10.41 -21.04 0.61
CA TRP A 638 -9.46 -21.59 -0.33
C TRP A 638 -9.01 -20.49 -1.27
N GLU A 639 -7.72 -20.43 -1.52
CA GLU A 639 -7.12 -19.55 -2.51
C GLU A 639 -6.29 -20.35 -3.49
N GLY A 640 -6.23 -19.90 -4.72
CA GLY A 640 -5.34 -20.39 -5.75
C GLY A 640 -4.65 -19.22 -6.44
N GLN A 641 -3.34 -19.33 -6.64
CA GLN A 641 -2.54 -18.36 -7.35
C GLN A 641 -1.85 -19.03 -8.53
N MET A 642 -2.06 -18.47 -9.70
CA MET A 642 -1.43 -18.89 -10.95
C MET A 642 -0.48 -17.81 -11.42
N PHE A 643 0.77 -18.20 -11.66
CA PHE A 643 1.84 -17.29 -12.03
C PHE A 643 2.09 -17.27 -13.53
N ALA A 644 2.70 -16.16 -14.00
CA ALA A 644 3.18 -16.06 -15.35
C ALA A 644 4.24 -17.10 -15.66
N GLU A 645 4.23 -17.60 -16.88
CA GLU A 645 5.35 -18.37 -17.42
C GLU A 645 6.61 -17.49 -17.52
N PRO A 646 7.82 -18.03 -17.34
CA PRO A 646 9.04 -17.30 -17.56
C PRO A 646 9.08 -16.66 -18.95
N THR A 647 9.54 -15.42 -19.04
CA THR A 647 9.65 -14.68 -20.33
C THR A 647 10.70 -15.27 -21.27
N VAL A 648 11.66 -16.00 -20.72
CA VAL A 648 12.70 -16.74 -21.44
C VAL A 648 12.58 -18.21 -21.05
N ASP A 649 12.61 -19.10 -22.04
CA ASP A 649 12.61 -20.55 -21.77
C ASP A 649 13.77 -20.88 -20.81
N PRO A 650 13.55 -21.58 -19.72
CA PRO A 650 14.61 -21.91 -18.76
C PRO A 650 15.83 -22.57 -19.39
N SER A 651 15.65 -23.36 -20.46
CA SER A 651 16.74 -24.00 -21.18
C SER A 651 17.64 -23.01 -21.94
N ASP A 652 17.12 -21.82 -22.29
CA ASP A 652 17.84 -20.76 -22.98
C ASP A 652 18.56 -19.79 -22.02
N THR A 653 18.43 -20.01 -20.72
CA THR A 653 19.11 -19.21 -19.68
C THR A 653 20.47 -19.78 -19.32
N ALA A 654 21.30 -18.99 -18.63
CA ALA A 654 22.55 -19.48 -18.04
C ALA A 654 22.36 -20.62 -17.01
N TYR A 655 21.18 -20.72 -16.42
CA TYR A 655 20.77 -21.81 -15.53
C TYR A 655 20.42 -23.09 -16.28
N GLY A 656 20.13 -22.99 -17.59
CA GLY A 656 19.66 -24.13 -18.41
C GLY A 656 20.56 -25.37 -18.35
N ILE A 657 21.86 -25.21 -18.14
CA ILE A 657 22.82 -26.31 -17.98
C ILE A 657 22.62 -27.13 -16.69
N PHE A 658 21.90 -26.60 -15.72
CA PHE A 658 21.61 -27.24 -14.42
C PHE A 658 20.20 -27.83 -14.35
N LEU A 659 19.39 -27.71 -15.41
CA LEU A 659 18.05 -28.29 -15.42
C LEU A 659 18.13 -29.81 -15.31
N GLY A 660 17.46 -30.36 -14.28
CA GLY A 660 17.47 -31.78 -13.99
C GLY A 660 18.66 -32.26 -13.14
N ASP A 661 19.53 -31.36 -12.69
CA ASP A 661 20.63 -31.67 -11.77
C ASP A 661 20.05 -31.80 -10.33
N PRO A 662 20.31 -32.92 -9.62
CA PRO A 662 19.78 -33.11 -8.26
C PRO A 662 20.25 -32.07 -7.23
N ASP A 663 21.43 -31.48 -7.43
CA ASP A 663 21.97 -30.43 -6.55
C ASP A 663 21.34 -29.05 -6.83
N PHE A 664 20.66 -28.90 -7.98
CA PHE A 664 19.94 -27.70 -8.42
C PHE A 664 18.51 -28.06 -8.84
N PRO A 665 17.61 -28.32 -7.90
CA PRO A 665 16.31 -28.93 -8.17
C PRO A 665 15.28 -28.03 -8.85
N SER A 666 15.59 -26.76 -9.13
CA SER A 666 14.70 -25.86 -9.88
C SER A 666 14.61 -26.27 -11.33
N ASP A 667 13.40 -26.39 -11.85
CA ASP A 667 13.13 -26.57 -13.28
C ASP A 667 13.04 -25.24 -14.04
N GLY A 668 13.25 -24.10 -13.34
CA GLY A 668 13.21 -22.76 -13.92
C GLY A 668 11.79 -22.22 -14.09
N THR A 669 10.76 -22.96 -13.71
CA THR A 669 9.37 -22.50 -13.75
C THR A 669 8.93 -21.92 -12.40
N ILE A 670 7.85 -21.15 -12.41
CA ILE A 670 7.18 -20.66 -11.21
C ILE A 670 5.93 -21.52 -11.00
N PRO A 671 5.87 -22.37 -9.96
CA PRO A 671 4.74 -23.26 -9.77
C PRO A 671 3.49 -22.51 -9.33
N ASP A 672 2.35 -22.85 -9.89
CA ASP A 672 1.05 -22.42 -9.39
C ASP A 672 0.83 -22.99 -7.98
N ASP A 673 0.23 -22.19 -7.09
CA ASP A 673 -0.20 -22.67 -5.78
C ASP A 673 -1.75 -22.72 -5.72
N LEU A 674 -2.27 -23.93 -5.73
CA LEU A 674 -3.70 -24.24 -5.62
C LEU A 674 -4.03 -24.96 -4.30
N SER A 675 -3.11 -24.99 -3.35
CA SER A 675 -3.22 -25.76 -2.11
C SER A 675 -3.56 -24.92 -0.87
N MET A 676 -3.82 -23.62 -1.02
CA MET A 676 -3.95 -22.68 0.09
C MET A 676 -5.31 -22.76 0.82
N TRP A 677 -5.50 -23.80 1.61
CA TRP A 677 -6.66 -23.96 2.49
C TRP A 677 -6.46 -23.24 3.82
N GLN A 678 -7.41 -22.39 4.21
CA GLN A 678 -7.31 -21.49 5.36
C GLN A 678 -8.52 -21.67 6.29
N PRO A 679 -8.54 -22.69 7.17
CA PRO A 679 -9.58 -22.80 8.19
C PRO A 679 -9.39 -21.73 9.26
N ARG A 680 -10.50 -21.13 9.70
CA ARG A 680 -10.52 -20.07 10.72
C ARG A 680 -11.61 -20.35 11.73
N ILE A 681 -11.28 -20.18 13.01
CA ILE A 681 -12.21 -20.35 14.12
C ILE A 681 -11.92 -19.31 15.18
N GLY A 682 -12.97 -18.71 15.73
CA GLY A 682 -12.89 -17.75 16.80
C GLY A 682 -14.16 -17.79 17.64
N PHE A 683 -14.10 -17.32 18.87
CA PHE A 683 -15.27 -17.16 19.71
C PHE A 683 -15.22 -15.86 20.50
N ALA A 684 -16.39 -15.33 20.82
CA ALA A 684 -16.56 -14.24 21.74
C ALA A 684 -17.49 -14.68 22.89
N TRP A 685 -17.08 -14.39 24.11
CA TRP A 685 -17.83 -14.68 25.32
C TRP A 685 -17.88 -13.42 26.20
N ASP A 686 -19.10 -12.92 26.45
CA ASP A 686 -19.40 -11.76 27.29
C ASP A 686 -19.92 -12.18 28.68
#